data_51c3b523e6e3a8b8bfb1290288955717
#
_entry.id   51c3b523e6e3a8b8bfb1290288955717
#
_cell.length_a   1.000
_cell.length_b   1.000
_cell.length_c   1.000
_cell.angle_alpha   90.00
_cell.angle_beta   90.00
_cell.angle_gamma   90.00
#
_symmetry.space_group_name_H-M   'P 1'
#
loop_
_entity.id
_entity.type
_entity.pdbx_description
1 polymer ?
#
loop_
_entity_poly.entity_id
_entity_poly.type
_entity_poly.pdbx_seq_one_letter_code
_entity_poly.pdbx_strand_id
1 'polypeptide(L)'
;MKKQLLTLLLCGGSFAFAQQPVDYVNPFIGTSNFGTTNPGAVCPQGMMSVTPFNVMGSETNEFDKDSRWWSTPYTSDNDFFTGYAHVNLSGVGCPELGGLLLMPTSGELKVDYHEYGSHYEKEVAHPGYYSNMLTKYNIKTEVTATPRTGLSRFTFPKGQGNILLNLGEGLTNETGATVRFVSDTEIEGSKLMGTFCYNPQAVFPIYFVLQVNKAPKEKGYWKKQREMKGVEAQWDADAGKYKLYTKYTREISGDDVGVWFKYDVAEQEQIEVKIGVSFVSIENARENLKAEQPGFDFDKIASAARDKWNDDLSRITVEGGTNDEKTIFYTGLYHLLIHPNILQDVNGEYPKMESLEVGKTSGNRYTVFSLWDTYRNVSSLMTLLYPDRQLDIIQTMIDMYKENGWLPKWELYGRETFTMEGDPSIPYIVDAWMKGLRDFDTTTAYEAMRKGATTPGEFNLLRPDANDYFSLGYVPLREQYDNSVSHALEYYLADWNLSQFAAALGKKEDAKLFYDRSMGYKHYYCKDFGTLRPILPDGKFYEPFDPKQGENFEPSPGFHEGNAWNYTFYVPHDIKGLAKLMGGNKKFVNKLQGVFDDGNYDPANEPDIAYPYLFSYFKGEEWRTQKEVHKILKSGYHNAPNGVPGNEDAGTMSTWAIFSMMGFYPACPGDADYVLTSPVFDKITIHLDKKYYPAGDLVIEASHATPESIYIQSIQAGGKKLKGYTISHQDLVKAGTLKFTLGDQPKK
;
A
#
# COMPACT_ATOMS: atom_id res chain seq x y z
N MET A 1 -76.26 -19.52 -11.07
CA MET A 1 -75.13 -18.73 -11.64
C MET A 1 -74.11 -18.56 -10.53
N LYS A 2 -73.10 -19.43 -10.51
CA LYS A 2 -71.96 -19.35 -9.57
C LYS A 2 -70.81 -18.56 -10.26
N LYS A 3 -70.42 -17.41 -9.67
CA LYS A 3 -69.18 -16.67 -10.04
C LYS A 3 -68.05 -17.35 -9.35
N GLN A 4 -67.10 -17.90 -10.13
CA GLN A 4 -65.79 -18.31 -9.65
C GLN A 4 -64.88 -17.07 -9.64
N LEU A 5 -64.30 -16.76 -8.46
CA LEU A 5 -63.25 -15.77 -8.28
C LEU A 5 -61.94 -16.49 -8.50
N LEU A 6 -61.20 -16.08 -9.54
CA LEU A 6 -59.86 -16.58 -9.85
C LEU A 6 -58.88 -15.68 -9.11
N THR A 7 -58.26 -16.18 -8.03
CA THR A 7 -57.19 -15.50 -7.31
C THR A 7 -55.87 -15.80 -8.00
N LEU A 8 -55.29 -14.81 -8.70
CA LEU A 8 -53.93 -14.88 -9.20
C LEU A 8 -52.97 -14.69 -8.00
N LEU A 9 -52.27 -15.75 -7.61
CA LEU A 9 -51.08 -15.66 -6.79
C LEU A 9 -49.92 -15.14 -7.65
N LEU A 10 -49.57 -13.89 -7.47
CA LEU A 10 -48.26 -13.35 -7.92
C LEU A 10 -47.19 -13.90 -6.98
N CYS A 11 -46.52 -14.97 -7.38
CA CYS A 11 -45.20 -15.35 -6.81
C CYS A 11 -44.18 -14.31 -7.24
N GLY A 12 -43.99 -13.31 -6.40
CA GLY A 12 -42.85 -12.42 -6.48
C GLY A 12 -41.57 -13.21 -6.14
N GLY A 13 -40.96 -13.83 -7.12
CA GLY A 13 -39.60 -14.37 -7.00
C GLY A 13 -38.66 -13.20 -6.81
N SER A 14 -38.18 -12.98 -5.58
CA SER A 14 -37.01 -12.18 -5.34
C SER A 14 -35.84 -12.88 -6.04
N PHE A 15 -35.45 -12.38 -7.20
CA PHE A 15 -34.15 -12.73 -7.78
C PHE A 15 -33.11 -12.18 -6.83
N ALA A 16 -32.60 -12.99 -5.93
CA ALA A 16 -31.34 -12.70 -5.25
C ALA A 16 -30.27 -12.72 -6.33
N PHE A 17 -29.86 -11.55 -6.80
CA PHE A 17 -28.64 -11.44 -7.61
C PHE A 17 -27.50 -12.02 -6.77
N ALA A 18 -26.70 -12.92 -7.36
CA ALA A 18 -25.49 -13.41 -6.72
C ALA A 18 -24.60 -12.23 -6.36
N GLN A 19 -24.15 -12.15 -5.12
CA GLN A 19 -23.29 -11.11 -4.62
C GLN A 19 -21.98 -11.12 -5.43
N GLN A 20 -21.58 -9.95 -5.96
CA GLN A 20 -20.36 -9.80 -6.75
C GLN A 20 -19.14 -9.63 -5.84
N PRO A 21 -17.91 -9.91 -6.30
CA PRO A 21 -16.67 -9.68 -5.56
C PRO A 21 -16.58 -8.31 -4.89
N VAL A 22 -16.95 -7.25 -5.61
CA VAL A 22 -16.93 -5.87 -5.11
C VAL A 22 -17.89 -5.62 -3.94
N ASP A 23 -18.95 -6.41 -3.80
CA ASP A 23 -19.94 -6.26 -2.71
C ASP A 23 -19.43 -6.82 -1.37
N TYR A 24 -18.36 -7.61 -1.38
CA TYR A 24 -17.71 -8.11 -0.17
C TYR A 24 -16.64 -7.14 0.39
N VAL A 25 -16.21 -6.15 -0.38
CA VAL A 25 -15.16 -5.23 0.08
C VAL A 25 -15.68 -4.32 1.18
N ASN A 26 -14.96 -4.29 2.29
CA ASN A 26 -15.18 -3.37 3.40
C ASN A 26 -13.97 -2.42 3.54
N PRO A 27 -14.02 -1.20 2.98
CA PRO A 27 -12.89 -0.25 3.03
C PRO A 27 -12.54 0.23 4.45
N PHE A 28 -13.34 -0.11 5.47
CA PHE A 28 -13.03 0.22 6.86
C PHE A 28 -12.07 -0.77 7.53
N ILE A 29 -11.75 -1.91 6.92
CA ILE A 29 -10.73 -2.82 7.46
C ILE A 29 -9.36 -2.14 7.42
N GLY A 30 -8.66 -2.10 8.55
CA GLY A 30 -7.34 -1.48 8.70
C GLY A 30 -7.36 0.03 8.94
N THR A 31 -8.54 0.64 9.12
CA THR A 31 -8.67 2.10 9.30
C THR A 31 -8.46 2.59 10.74
N SER A 32 -8.10 1.73 11.67
CA SER A 32 -7.48 2.18 12.91
C SER A 32 -6.11 2.79 12.60
N ASN A 33 -5.59 3.64 13.48
CA ASN A 33 -4.25 4.24 13.28
C ASN A 33 -3.11 3.19 13.19
N PHE A 34 -3.40 1.95 13.52
CA PHE A 34 -2.45 0.84 13.45
C PHE A 34 -2.35 0.24 12.04
N GLY A 35 -3.48 0.00 11.37
CA GLY A 35 -3.51 -0.52 9.99
C GLY A 35 -3.23 0.52 8.92
N THR A 36 -3.39 1.80 9.23
CA THR A 36 -3.09 2.98 8.40
C THR A 36 -3.78 3.01 7.03
N THR A 37 -4.85 2.25 6.83
CA THR A 37 -5.69 2.35 5.63
C THR A 37 -6.71 3.48 5.76
N ASN A 38 -7.36 3.85 4.66
CA ASN A 38 -8.45 4.81 4.67
C ASN A 38 -9.61 4.37 3.78
N PRO A 39 -10.88 4.79 4.08
CA PRO A 39 -12.05 4.35 3.35
C PRO A 39 -12.36 5.24 2.13
N GLY A 40 -11.43 6.07 1.67
CA GLY A 40 -11.65 7.04 0.61
C GLY A 40 -12.02 6.41 -0.73
N ALA A 41 -12.66 7.21 -1.57
CA ALA A 41 -12.97 6.82 -2.94
C ALA A 41 -11.72 6.85 -3.81
N VAL A 42 -11.37 5.73 -4.44
CA VAL A 42 -10.22 5.56 -5.33
C VAL A 42 -10.57 4.56 -6.45
N CYS A 43 -9.98 4.71 -7.63
CA CYS A 43 -9.98 3.68 -8.67
C CYS A 43 -8.78 2.74 -8.49
N PRO A 44 -8.82 1.49 -9.01
CA PRO A 44 -7.66 0.61 -8.98
C PRO A 44 -6.40 1.31 -9.51
N GLN A 45 -5.38 1.41 -8.67
CA GLN A 45 -4.10 2.07 -8.95
C GLN A 45 -4.21 3.51 -9.45
N GLY A 46 -5.32 4.18 -9.13
CA GLY A 46 -5.57 5.57 -9.54
C GLY A 46 -4.65 6.56 -8.82
N MET A 47 -4.22 7.62 -9.53
CA MET A 47 -3.50 8.76 -8.97
C MET A 47 -4.36 9.53 -7.96
N MET A 48 -5.67 9.61 -8.21
CA MET A 48 -6.62 10.33 -7.38
C MET A 48 -7.29 9.43 -6.36
N SER A 49 -7.24 9.84 -5.10
CA SER A 49 -8.13 9.37 -4.04
C SER A 49 -8.81 10.56 -3.37
N VAL A 50 -10.05 10.39 -2.93
CA VAL A 50 -10.80 11.41 -2.19
C VAL A 50 -11.20 10.82 -0.85
N THR A 51 -10.53 11.26 0.20
CA THR A 51 -10.58 10.65 1.53
C THR A 51 -11.08 11.62 2.57
N PRO A 52 -11.96 11.21 3.51
CA PRO A 52 -12.31 12.05 4.65
C PRO A 52 -11.06 12.35 5.49
N PHE A 53 -10.93 13.60 5.93
CA PHE A 53 -9.84 14.04 6.79
C PHE A 53 -10.40 14.28 8.20
N ASN A 54 -10.00 13.44 9.14
CA ASN A 54 -10.47 13.53 10.53
C ASN A 54 -9.35 13.46 11.58
N VAL A 55 -8.10 13.60 11.15
CA VAL A 55 -6.92 13.64 12.06
C VAL A 55 -6.32 15.04 12.17
N MET A 56 -7.06 16.07 11.80
CA MET A 56 -6.64 17.47 11.88
C MET A 56 -7.49 18.21 12.92
N GLY A 57 -7.23 17.90 14.18
CA GLY A 57 -7.91 18.51 15.30
C GLY A 57 -9.25 17.87 15.67
N SER A 58 -9.69 18.28 16.79
CA SER A 58 -11.02 18.10 17.37
C SER A 58 -11.33 19.37 18.12
N GLU A 59 -12.50 19.49 18.71
CA GLU A 59 -12.79 20.63 19.62
C GLU A 59 -11.78 20.73 20.79
N THR A 60 -11.15 19.60 21.16
CA THR A 60 -10.16 19.48 22.23
C THR A 60 -8.72 19.32 21.72
N ASN A 61 -8.49 19.28 20.41
CA ASN A 61 -7.22 18.90 19.76
C ASN A 61 -6.64 17.55 20.20
N GLU A 62 -7.48 16.63 20.67
CA GLU A 62 -7.05 15.29 21.10
C GLU A 62 -6.49 14.46 19.94
N PHE A 63 -7.04 14.67 18.74
CA PHE A 63 -6.66 13.95 17.51
C PHE A 63 -5.92 14.85 16.50
N ASP A 64 -5.25 15.88 16.97
CA ASP A 64 -4.50 16.78 16.08
C ASP A 64 -3.27 16.09 15.49
N LYS A 65 -3.09 16.20 14.16
CA LYS A 65 -1.96 15.66 13.42
C LYS A 65 -0.59 16.14 13.92
N ASP A 66 -0.55 17.33 14.54
CA ASP A 66 0.66 17.92 15.10
C ASP A 66 0.95 17.43 16.52
N SER A 67 0.01 16.73 17.17
CA SER A 67 0.14 16.21 18.52
C SER A 67 0.54 14.74 18.60
N ARG A 68 0.38 13.97 17.52
CA ARG A 68 0.71 12.55 17.44
C ARG A 68 0.95 12.10 16.00
N TRP A 69 1.57 10.95 15.84
CA TRP A 69 1.82 10.35 14.52
C TRP A 69 0.54 9.85 13.85
N TRP A 70 0.24 10.38 12.66
CA TRP A 70 -0.86 9.96 11.80
C TRP A 70 -0.36 9.73 10.38
N SER A 71 -0.33 8.49 9.92
CA SER A 71 0.17 8.14 8.57
C SER A 71 -0.87 8.30 7.47
N THR A 72 -2.15 8.43 7.84
CA THR A 72 -3.28 8.58 6.91
C THR A 72 -4.22 9.70 7.40
N PRO A 73 -4.94 10.37 6.51
CA PRO A 73 -5.86 11.44 6.90
C PRO A 73 -7.10 10.98 7.69
N TYR A 74 -7.29 9.67 7.83
CA TYR A 74 -8.48 9.11 8.46
C TYR A 74 -8.14 8.11 9.56
N THR A 75 -8.91 8.12 10.62
CA THR A 75 -9.00 7.05 11.61
C THR A 75 -10.45 6.78 11.99
N SER A 76 -10.80 5.50 12.16
CA SER A 76 -12.13 5.11 12.68
C SER A 76 -12.37 5.50 14.14
N ASP A 77 -11.33 5.95 14.84
CA ASP A 77 -11.40 6.33 16.25
C ASP A 77 -11.87 7.78 16.47
N ASN A 78 -12.03 8.58 15.40
CA ASN A 78 -12.44 9.97 15.45
C ASN A 78 -13.57 10.28 14.46
N ASP A 79 -14.50 11.13 14.86
CA ASP A 79 -15.65 11.58 14.08
C ASP A 79 -15.66 13.10 13.79
N PHE A 80 -14.52 13.77 13.95
CA PHE A 80 -14.39 15.20 13.68
C PHE A 80 -13.81 15.47 12.28
N PHE A 81 -14.69 15.82 11.34
CA PHE A 81 -14.37 16.01 9.93
C PHE A 81 -13.97 17.45 9.61
N THR A 82 -12.86 17.63 8.89
CA THR A 82 -12.35 18.94 8.50
C THR A 82 -12.24 19.12 6.99
N GLY A 83 -12.58 18.12 6.20
CA GLY A 83 -12.63 18.19 4.73
C GLY A 83 -12.40 16.86 4.06
N TYR A 84 -12.44 16.87 2.74
CA TYR A 84 -12.00 15.77 1.89
C TYR A 84 -10.61 16.07 1.34
N ALA A 85 -9.63 15.26 1.70
CA ALA A 85 -8.28 15.30 1.13
C ALA A 85 -8.24 14.63 -0.26
N HIS A 86 -7.50 15.22 -1.17
CA HIS A 86 -7.30 14.68 -2.51
C HIS A 86 -5.84 14.25 -2.68
N VAL A 87 -5.65 13.06 -3.25
CA VAL A 87 -4.37 12.35 -3.35
C VAL A 87 -3.82 11.97 -1.98
N ASN A 88 -3.96 10.70 -1.62
CA ASN A 88 -3.61 10.19 -0.30
C ASN A 88 -2.87 8.86 -0.42
N LEU A 89 -2.00 8.57 0.55
CA LEU A 89 -1.51 7.22 0.79
C LEU A 89 -2.54 6.41 1.60
N SER A 90 -2.49 5.10 1.46
CA SER A 90 -3.29 4.15 2.23
C SER A 90 -2.45 2.93 2.58
N GLY A 91 -2.40 2.57 3.85
CA GLY A 91 -1.65 1.42 4.34
C GLY A 91 -0.16 1.67 4.53
N VAL A 92 0.33 2.91 4.40
CA VAL A 92 1.75 3.25 4.54
C VAL A 92 2.01 3.83 5.93
N GLY A 93 3.13 3.45 6.54
CA GLY A 93 3.46 3.81 7.93
C GLY A 93 3.93 5.26 8.16
N CYS A 94 4.23 6.03 7.11
CA CYS A 94 4.72 7.40 7.23
C CYS A 94 3.69 8.45 6.79
N PRO A 95 3.56 9.58 7.52
CA PRO A 95 2.72 10.70 7.10
C PRO A 95 3.18 11.28 5.77
N GLU A 96 2.24 11.47 4.85
CA GLU A 96 2.46 12.18 3.59
C GLU A 96 1.14 12.52 2.90
N LEU A 97 1.15 13.58 2.07
CA LEU A 97 -0.01 14.00 1.28
C LEU A 97 -1.20 14.49 2.13
N GLY A 98 -2.42 14.14 1.76
CA GLY A 98 -3.62 14.58 2.47
C GLY A 98 -3.97 16.05 2.25
N GLY A 99 -3.40 16.69 1.24
CA GLY A 99 -3.65 18.10 0.91
C GLY A 99 -4.88 18.33 0.03
N LEU A 100 -5.07 19.58 -0.42
CA LEU A 100 -6.22 19.99 -1.23
C LEU A 100 -7.56 19.66 -0.54
N LEU A 101 -7.75 20.20 0.68
CA LEU A 101 -8.91 19.87 1.52
C LEU A 101 -10.16 20.63 1.07
N LEU A 102 -11.19 19.88 0.67
CA LEU A 102 -12.48 20.42 0.22
C LEU A 102 -13.54 20.25 1.32
N MET A 103 -14.08 21.37 1.85
CA MET A 103 -15.05 21.36 2.93
C MET A 103 -16.33 22.11 2.58
N PRO A 104 -17.51 21.47 2.65
CA PRO A 104 -18.79 22.17 2.56
C PRO A 104 -19.24 22.62 3.97
N THR A 105 -19.75 23.85 4.08
CA THR A 105 -20.36 24.38 5.31
C THR A 105 -21.66 25.11 5.03
N SER A 106 -22.49 25.32 6.04
CA SER A 106 -23.68 26.16 5.94
C SER A 106 -23.69 27.27 6.99
N GLY A 107 -24.33 28.40 6.69
CA GLY A 107 -24.38 29.57 7.57
C GLY A 107 -23.20 30.51 7.38
N GLU A 108 -22.73 31.11 8.48
CA GLU A 108 -21.62 32.06 8.46
C GLU A 108 -20.34 31.43 7.91
N LEU A 109 -19.63 32.15 7.04
CA LEU A 109 -18.34 31.69 6.49
C LEU A 109 -17.26 31.72 7.59
N LYS A 110 -16.68 30.58 7.88
CA LYS A 110 -15.50 30.38 8.72
C LYS A 110 -14.42 29.70 7.88
N VAL A 111 -13.16 30.07 8.09
CA VAL A 111 -12.01 29.55 7.29
C VAL A 111 -10.93 28.89 8.17
N ASP A 112 -11.05 29.02 9.49
CA ASP A 112 -10.26 28.28 10.45
C ASP A 112 -10.88 26.89 10.67
N TYR A 113 -10.10 25.82 10.50
CA TYR A 113 -10.61 24.44 10.61
C TYR A 113 -11.12 24.10 12.01
N HIS A 114 -10.58 24.73 13.07
CA HIS A 114 -11.10 24.61 14.43
C HIS A 114 -12.53 25.15 14.55
N GLU A 115 -12.87 26.18 13.75
CA GLU A 115 -14.21 26.77 13.72
C GLU A 115 -15.15 26.09 12.72
N TYR A 116 -14.64 25.65 11.54
CA TYR A 116 -15.51 25.06 10.52
C TYR A 116 -15.64 23.53 10.60
N GLY A 117 -14.80 22.82 11.33
CA GLY A 117 -14.90 21.38 11.50
C GLY A 117 -16.28 20.96 12.03
N SER A 118 -16.67 19.73 11.76
CA SER A 118 -17.98 19.16 12.11
C SER A 118 -17.87 17.70 12.50
N HIS A 119 -18.55 17.27 13.54
CA HIS A 119 -18.84 15.85 13.70
C HIS A 119 -19.69 15.34 12.55
N TYR A 120 -19.61 14.04 12.27
CA TYR A 120 -20.35 13.38 11.21
C TYR A 120 -20.99 12.05 11.67
N GLU A 121 -21.96 11.59 10.92
CA GLU A 121 -22.65 10.32 11.12
C GLU A 121 -23.02 9.66 9.78
N LYS A 122 -23.61 8.47 9.82
CA LYS A 122 -24.13 7.76 8.65
C LYS A 122 -23.08 7.52 7.57
N GLU A 123 -21.92 7.12 8.02
CA GLU A 123 -20.78 6.83 7.15
C GLU A 123 -21.04 5.59 6.30
N VAL A 124 -20.74 5.69 5.00
CA VAL A 124 -20.85 4.57 4.05
C VAL A 124 -19.64 4.61 3.14
N ALA A 125 -18.93 3.49 3.02
CA ALA A 125 -17.85 3.31 2.07
C ALA A 125 -17.99 2.00 1.30
N HIS A 126 -17.67 2.05 0.02
CA HIS A 126 -17.45 0.89 -0.84
C HIS A 126 -16.47 1.28 -1.97
N PRO A 127 -15.88 0.34 -2.71
CA PRO A 127 -14.91 0.66 -3.74
C PRO A 127 -15.37 1.76 -4.69
N GLY A 128 -14.59 2.84 -4.76
CA GLY A 128 -14.88 4.02 -5.59
C GLY A 128 -15.91 5.01 -5.05
N TYR A 129 -16.38 4.84 -3.79
CA TYR A 129 -17.38 5.72 -3.20
C TYR A 129 -17.22 5.84 -1.69
N TYR A 130 -17.44 7.06 -1.19
CA TYR A 130 -17.59 7.33 0.24
C TYR A 130 -18.66 8.41 0.48
N SER A 131 -19.36 8.35 1.61
CA SER A 131 -20.31 9.37 2.04
C SER A 131 -20.45 9.47 3.55
N ASN A 132 -20.82 10.65 4.04
CA ASN A 132 -21.23 10.89 5.42
C ASN A 132 -22.28 12.02 5.54
N MET A 133 -22.73 12.30 6.74
CA MET A 133 -23.64 13.39 7.09
C MET A 133 -22.96 14.29 8.12
N LEU A 134 -22.66 15.53 7.75
CA LEU A 134 -22.08 16.54 8.64
C LEU A 134 -23.16 17.06 9.59
N THR A 135 -23.06 16.77 10.88
CA THR A 135 -24.14 17.03 11.84
C THR A 135 -24.31 18.51 12.17
N LYS A 136 -23.20 19.28 12.25
CA LYS A 136 -23.21 20.73 12.48
C LYS A 136 -23.96 21.50 11.39
N TYR A 137 -23.88 21.05 10.17
CA TYR A 137 -24.35 21.76 8.98
C TYR A 137 -25.57 21.10 8.33
N ASN A 138 -25.96 19.89 8.75
CA ASN A 138 -26.99 19.08 8.12
C ASN A 138 -26.72 18.94 6.58
N ILE A 139 -25.47 18.66 6.20
CA ILE A 139 -25.05 18.48 4.80
C ILE A 139 -24.73 17.01 4.60
N LYS A 140 -25.40 16.37 3.62
CA LYS A 140 -24.95 15.06 3.12
C LYS A 140 -23.80 15.29 2.15
N THR A 141 -22.71 14.56 2.35
CA THR A 141 -21.55 14.59 1.47
C THR A 141 -21.35 13.24 0.80
N GLU A 142 -20.99 13.26 -0.48
CA GLU A 142 -20.72 12.06 -1.29
C GLU A 142 -19.50 12.33 -2.15
N VAL A 143 -18.59 11.35 -2.25
CA VAL A 143 -17.39 11.49 -3.08
C VAL A 143 -17.14 10.22 -3.89
N THR A 144 -16.57 10.41 -5.09
CA THR A 144 -16.12 9.36 -6.01
C THR A 144 -14.88 9.82 -6.77
N ALA A 145 -14.20 8.90 -7.45
CA ALA A 145 -12.98 9.21 -8.18
C ALA A 145 -12.93 8.50 -9.53
N THR A 146 -12.22 9.10 -10.47
CA THR A 146 -11.64 8.47 -11.65
C THR A 146 -10.13 8.31 -11.44
N PRO A 147 -9.37 7.72 -12.36
CA PRO A 147 -7.93 7.55 -12.15
C PRO A 147 -7.15 8.83 -11.80
N ARG A 148 -7.58 10.02 -12.32
CA ARG A 148 -6.84 11.28 -12.13
C ARG A 148 -7.70 12.43 -11.61
N THR A 149 -8.99 12.18 -11.35
CA THR A 149 -9.91 13.25 -10.96
C THR A 149 -10.85 12.80 -9.84
N GLY A 150 -11.18 13.72 -8.93
CA GLY A 150 -12.17 13.52 -7.87
C GLY A 150 -13.47 14.27 -8.17
N LEU A 151 -14.61 13.72 -7.75
CA LEU A 151 -15.91 14.36 -7.81
C LEU A 151 -16.61 14.28 -6.47
N SER A 152 -17.02 15.43 -5.96
CA SER A 152 -17.76 15.57 -4.71
C SER A 152 -19.16 16.13 -4.97
N ARG A 153 -20.18 15.60 -4.30
CA ARG A 153 -21.55 16.08 -4.32
C ARG A 153 -21.99 16.41 -2.90
N PHE A 154 -22.41 17.66 -2.70
CA PHE A 154 -22.86 18.17 -1.41
C PHE A 154 -24.33 18.55 -1.48
N THR A 155 -25.17 17.94 -0.64
CA THR A 155 -26.61 18.23 -0.54
C THR A 155 -26.85 19.15 0.65
N PHE A 156 -27.26 20.39 0.37
CA PHE A 156 -27.40 21.45 1.36
C PHE A 156 -28.82 21.57 1.92
N PRO A 157 -28.98 21.99 3.20
CA PRO A 157 -30.23 22.56 3.69
C PRO A 157 -30.43 23.96 3.09
N LYS A 158 -31.68 24.45 3.09
CA LYS A 158 -31.99 25.80 2.62
C LYS A 158 -31.24 26.88 3.39
N GLY A 159 -30.61 27.81 2.71
CA GLY A 159 -29.94 28.97 3.31
C GLY A 159 -28.65 29.38 2.61
N GLN A 160 -27.67 29.80 3.36
CA GLN A 160 -26.33 30.08 2.87
C GLN A 160 -25.51 28.79 2.88
N GLY A 161 -25.01 28.38 1.75
CA GLY A 161 -24.01 27.31 1.63
C GLY A 161 -22.62 27.88 1.29
N ASN A 162 -21.57 27.25 1.80
CA ASN A 162 -20.19 27.59 1.44
C ASN A 162 -19.44 26.34 1.01
N ILE A 163 -18.47 26.51 0.11
CA ILE A 163 -17.49 25.50 -0.26
C ILE A 163 -16.10 26.11 -0.07
N LEU A 164 -15.27 25.44 0.69
CA LEU A 164 -13.91 25.86 1.02
C LEU A 164 -12.92 24.89 0.34
N LEU A 165 -11.85 25.43 -0.27
CA LEU A 165 -10.66 24.67 -0.62
C LEU A 165 -9.52 25.18 0.25
N ASN A 166 -9.11 24.39 1.23
CA ASN A 166 -7.98 24.68 2.10
C ASN A 166 -6.70 24.11 1.50
N LEU A 167 -5.71 24.96 1.25
CA LEU A 167 -4.40 24.63 0.72
C LEU A 167 -3.31 24.77 1.81
N GLY A 168 -3.67 25.22 2.99
CA GLY A 168 -2.76 25.41 4.12
C GLY A 168 -2.56 24.17 4.98
N GLU A 169 -3.33 23.11 4.75
CA GLU A 169 -3.33 21.93 5.60
C GLU A 169 -3.11 20.63 4.82
N GLY A 170 -2.61 19.63 5.51
CA GLY A 170 -2.30 18.27 5.03
C GLY A 170 -1.69 17.45 6.15
N LEU A 171 -1.10 16.29 5.84
CA LEU A 171 -0.43 15.45 6.86
C LEU A 171 1.00 15.92 7.15
N THR A 172 1.68 16.44 6.13
CA THR A 172 3.04 16.99 6.21
C THR A 172 3.14 18.25 5.37
N ASN A 173 4.22 18.97 5.49
CA ASN A 173 4.68 20.06 4.60
C ASN A 173 3.61 20.83 3.81
N GLU A 174 2.86 21.65 4.47
CA GLU A 174 1.87 22.51 3.85
C GLU A 174 2.49 23.86 3.44
N THR A 175 3.35 23.86 2.43
CA THR A 175 4.04 25.07 1.99
C THR A 175 3.82 25.38 0.51
N GLY A 176 4.08 26.63 0.11
CA GLY A 176 4.22 27.04 -1.27
C GLY A 176 2.97 26.87 -2.14
N ALA A 177 1.77 27.09 -1.62
CA ALA A 177 0.57 27.03 -2.43
C ALA A 177 0.35 28.31 -3.24
N THR A 178 -0.19 28.15 -4.46
CA THR A 178 -0.64 29.22 -5.32
C THR A 178 -1.99 28.88 -5.92
N VAL A 179 -2.94 29.82 -5.94
CA VAL A 179 -4.27 29.59 -6.51
C VAL A 179 -4.84 30.88 -7.12
N ARG A 180 -5.56 30.73 -8.25
CA ARG A 180 -6.25 31.83 -8.91
C ARG A 180 -7.62 31.43 -9.46
N PHE A 181 -8.53 32.39 -9.55
CA PHE A 181 -9.78 32.26 -10.29
C PHE A 181 -9.53 32.41 -11.80
N VAL A 182 -9.93 31.41 -12.57
CA VAL A 182 -9.94 31.45 -14.04
C VAL A 182 -11.28 32.00 -14.55
N SER A 183 -12.37 31.59 -13.90
CA SER A 183 -13.73 32.04 -14.18
C SER A 183 -14.57 32.16 -12.90
N ASP A 184 -15.87 32.32 -13.01
CA ASP A 184 -16.77 32.26 -11.86
C ASP A 184 -16.90 30.84 -11.27
N THR A 185 -16.65 29.83 -12.09
CA THR A 185 -16.83 28.41 -11.72
C THR A 185 -15.56 27.60 -11.79
N GLU A 186 -14.39 28.19 -12.04
CA GLU A 186 -13.12 27.49 -12.16
C GLU A 186 -11.99 28.21 -11.43
N ILE A 187 -11.23 27.45 -10.68
CA ILE A 187 -9.93 27.83 -10.12
C ILE A 187 -8.85 26.86 -10.56
N GLU A 188 -7.62 27.32 -10.56
CA GLU A 188 -6.42 26.51 -10.81
C GLU A 188 -5.31 26.90 -9.86
N GLY A 189 -4.38 25.99 -9.62
CA GLY A 189 -3.28 26.26 -8.72
C GLY A 189 -2.28 25.13 -8.61
N SER A 190 -1.36 25.31 -7.66
CA SER A 190 -0.35 24.32 -7.31
C SER A 190 -0.03 24.39 -5.82
N LYS A 191 0.55 23.31 -5.31
CA LYS A 191 1.06 23.21 -3.94
C LYS A 191 2.32 22.36 -3.94
N LEU A 192 3.29 22.69 -3.10
CA LEU A 192 4.40 21.78 -2.81
C LEU A 192 3.95 20.78 -1.73
N MET A 193 4.23 19.52 -1.99
CA MET A 193 4.01 18.39 -1.09
C MET A 193 5.35 17.69 -0.84
N GLY A 194 5.41 16.78 0.11
CA GLY A 194 6.60 15.99 0.37
C GLY A 194 7.06 16.02 1.82
N THR A 195 8.31 15.62 2.02
CA THR A 195 8.96 15.32 3.31
C THR A 195 8.57 13.98 3.92
N PHE A 196 8.26 13.00 3.08
CA PHE A 196 7.97 11.62 3.51
C PHE A 196 8.98 11.14 4.56
N CYS A 197 8.50 10.60 5.66
CA CYS A 197 9.31 10.23 6.83
C CYS A 197 10.31 11.34 7.24
N TYR A 198 9.89 12.61 7.15
CA TYR A 198 10.71 13.80 7.46
C TYR A 198 11.97 13.97 6.58
N ASN A 199 12.03 13.33 5.40
CA ASN A 199 13.10 13.57 4.44
C ASN A 199 12.89 14.91 3.72
N PRO A 200 13.65 15.97 4.00
CA PRO A 200 13.44 17.31 3.45
C PRO A 200 13.73 17.40 1.94
N GLN A 201 14.29 16.37 1.33
CA GLN A 201 14.63 16.34 -0.09
C GLN A 201 13.49 15.75 -0.94
N ALA A 202 12.58 14.99 -0.35
CA ALA A 202 11.47 14.34 -1.04
C ALA A 202 10.30 15.32 -1.28
N VAL A 203 10.55 16.46 -1.93
CA VAL A 203 9.55 17.49 -2.21
C VAL A 203 9.19 17.50 -3.69
N PHE A 204 7.90 17.56 -3.99
CA PHE A 204 7.36 17.57 -5.35
C PHE A 204 6.13 18.50 -5.46
N PRO A 205 5.87 19.09 -6.65
CA PRO A 205 4.67 19.89 -6.87
C PRO A 205 3.46 19.01 -7.22
N ILE A 206 2.28 19.43 -6.74
CA ILE A 206 0.99 18.98 -7.26
C ILE A 206 0.29 20.18 -7.90
N TYR A 207 -0.23 19.99 -9.11
CA TYR A 207 -1.01 20.96 -9.84
C TYR A 207 -2.46 20.53 -9.88
N PHE A 208 -3.39 21.48 -9.80
CA PHE A 208 -4.82 21.17 -9.80
C PHE A 208 -5.66 22.17 -10.59
N VAL A 209 -6.80 21.68 -11.06
CA VAL A 209 -7.90 22.47 -11.58
C VAL A 209 -9.18 22.01 -10.89
N LEU A 210 -9.92 22.97 -10.29
CA LEU A 210 -11.19 22.70 -9.65
C LEU A 210 -12.31 23.44 -10.40
N GLN A 211 -13.43 22.75 -10.65
CA GLN A 211 -14.63 23.30 -11.22
C GLN A 211 -15.84 23.02 -10.34
N VAL A 212 -16.77 23.99 -10.27
CA VAL A 212 -18.08 23.86 -9.60
C VAL A 212 -19.21 23.90 -10.63
N ASN A 213 -20.29 23.13 -10.40
CA ASN A 213 -21.42 23.05 -11.34
C ASN A 213 -22.34 24.28 -11.30
N LYS A 214 -22.20 25.16 -10.31
CA LYS A 214 -23.01 26.37 -10.12
C LYS A 214 -22.13 27.57 -9.82
N ALA A 215 -22.36 28.70 -10.48
CA ALA A 215 -21.66 29.95 -10.15
C ALA A 215 -22.04 30.43 -8.74
N PRO A 216 -21.03 30.76 -7.89
CA PRO A 216 -21.27 31.28 -6.57
C PRO A 216 -21.84 32.70 -6.61
N LYS A 217 -22.56 33.09 -5.54
CA LYS A 217 -23.00 34.48 -5.32
C LYS A 217 -21.82 35.39 -4.98
N GLU A 218 -20.92 34.89 -4.15
CA GLU A 218 -19.69 35.54 -3.74
C GLU A 218 -18.56 34.53 -3.72
N LYS A 219 -17.33 34.99 -3.93
CA LYS A 219 -16.13 34.17 -3.89
C LYS A 219 -14.93 34.98 -3.48
N GLY A 220 -13.89 34.34 -2.99
CA GLY A 220 -12.67 35.00 -2.57
C GLY A 220 -11.63 34.04 -2.08
N TYR A 221 -10.60 34.62 -1.52
CA TYR A 221 -9.48 33.92 -0.91
C TYR A 221 -9.39 34.18 0.58
N TRP A 222 -8.65 33.34 1.29
CA TRP A 222 -8.10 33.68 2.60
C TRP A 222 -6.60 33.43 2.65
N LYS A 223 -5.95 34.09 3.62
CA LYS A 223 -4.57 33.84 3.98
C LYS A 223 -4.41 34.08 5.48
N LYS A 224 -3.75 33.15 6.17
CA LYS A 224 -3.30 33.37 7.53
C LYS A 224 -2.07 34.25 7.50
N GLN A 225 -2.10 35.33 8.29
CA GLN A 225 -0.96 36.22 8.40
C GLN A 225 0.13 35.54 9.24
N ARG A 226 1.30 35.39 8.65
CA ARG A 226 2.42 34.71 9.32
C ARG A 226 2.86 35.48 10.56
N GLU A 227 3.05 34.79 11.68
CA GLU A 227 3.76 35.31 12.83
C GLU A 227 5.23 35.46 12.52
N MET A 228 5.78 36.68 12.67
CA MET A 228 7.21 36.92 12.52
C MET A 228 7.88 36.80 13.87
N LYS A 229 8.65 35.75 14.12
CA LYS A 229 9.44 35.59 15.35
C LYS A 229 10.44 36.75 15.50
N GLY A 230 10.43 37.39 16.65
CA GLY A 230 11.35 38.50 16.98
C GLY A 230 10.92 39.88 16.50
N VAL A 231 9.73 40.04 15.89
CA VAL A 231 9.11 41.31 15.61
C VAL A 231 8.03 41.54 16.67
N GLU A 232 8.08 42.70 17.35
CA GLU A 232 7.07 43.04 18.36
C GLU A 232 5.68 43.14 17.70
N ALA A 233 4.68 42.47 18.29
CA ALA A 233 3.32 42.36 17.79
C ALA A 233 2.60 43.71 17.51
N GLN A 234 3.13 44.82 18.00
CA GLN A 234 2.60 46.17 17.73
C GLN A 234 2.67 46.57 16.23
N TRP A 235 3.46 45.90 15.42
CA TRP A 235 3.61 46.20 13.99
C TRP A 235 2.67 45.42 13.09
N ASP A 236 2.13 44.28 13.57
CA ASP A 236 1.17 43.48 12.80
C ASP A 236 0.08 42.92 13.75
N ALA A 237 -0.98 43.71 13.92
CA ALA A 237 -2.14 43.31 14.73
C ALA A 237 -2.89 42.08 14.15
N ASP A 238 -2.60 41.67 12.90
CA ASP A 238 -3.22 40.57 12.21
C ASP A 238 -2.34 39.30 12.17
N ALA A 239 -1.13 39.37 12.78
CA ALA A 239 -0.25 38.17 12.86
C ALA A 239 -1.00 36.98 13.51
N GLY A 240 -0.90 35.82 12.89
CA GLY A 240 -1.62 34.60 13.29
C GLY A 240 -3.11 34.58 12.98
N LYS A 241 -3.69 35.61 12.38
CA LYS A 241 -5.12 35.69 12.04
C LYS A 241 -5.35 35.42 10.55
N TYR A 242 -6.51 34.86 10.27
CA TYR A 242 -6.98 34.70 8.88
C TYR A 242 -7.56 36.02 8.35
N LYS A 243 -7.13 36.39 7.14
CA LYS A 243 -7.63 37.57 6.43
C LYS A 243 -8.35 37.12 5.16
N LEU A 244 -9.58 37.64 4.98
CA LEU A 244 -10.40 37.39 3.79
C LEU A 244 -10.14 38.44 2.70
N TYR A 245 -10.04 37.98 1.44
CA TYR A 245 -9.84 38.81 0.26
C TYR A 245 -11.02 38.61 -0.71
N THR A 246 -11.82 39.62 -0.94
CA THR A 246 -13.09 39.55 -1.72
C THR A 246 -13.07 40.29 -3.04
N LYS A 247 -12.19 41.25 -3.25
CA LYS A 247 -12.35 42.19 -4.38
C LYS A 247 -11.09 42.49 -5.19
N TYR A 248 -9.91 42.04 -4.81
CA TYR A 248 -8.72 42.68 -5.34
C TYR A 248 -7.65 41.76 -5.91
N THR A 249 -7.69 40.47 -5.64
CA THR A 249 -6.56 39.59 -5.90
C THR A 249 -6.87 38.70 -7.09
N ARG A 250 -6.03 38.75 -8.14
CA ARG A 250 -6.10 37.79 -9.25
C ARG A 250 -5.60 36.43 -8.85
N GLU A 251 -4.63 36.40 -7.96
CA GLU A 251 -3.94 35.21 -7.46
C GLU A 251 -3.54 35.44 -6.02
N ILE A 252 -3.49 34.38 -5.23
CA ILE A 252 -2.92 34.37 -3.90
C ILE A 252 -1.90 33.24 -3.79
N SER A 253 -0.83 33.50 -3.04
CA SER A 253 0.22 32.51 -2.73
C SER A 253 0.64 32.60 -1.29
N GLY A 254 1.11 31.48 -0.74
CA GLY A 254 1.61 31.38 0.64
C GLY A 254 1.50 29.97 1.18
N ASP A 255 1.80 29.82 2.44
CA ASP A 255 1.78 28.54 3.11
C ASP A 255 0.35 28.19 3.56
N ASP A 256 -0.31 29.07 4.27
CA ASP A 256 -1.68 28.86 4.74
C ASP A 256 -2.65 29.79 3.98
N VAL A 257 -3.11 29.28 2.85
CA VAL A 257 -4.02 29.97 1.94
C VAL A 257 -5.16 29.07 1.52
N GLY A 258 -6.26 29.68 1.06
CA GLY A 258 -7.36 28.91 0.50
C GLY A 258 -8.36 29.76 -0.26
N VAL A 259 -9.39 29.11 -0.76
CA VAL A 259 -10.47 29.67 -1.60
C VAL A 259 -11.81 29.33 -0.98
N TRP A 260 -12.73 30.28 -1.04
CA TRP A 260 -14.10 30.07 -0.64
C TRP A 260 -15.09 30.50 -1.72
N PHE A 261 -16.18 29.75 -1.81
CA PHE A 261 -17.35 30.04 -2.64
C PHE A 261 -18.58 30.11 -1.72
N LYS A 262 -19.44 31.12 -1.92
CA LYS A 262 -20.66 31.29 -1.16
C LYS A 262 -21.88 31.23 -2.09
N TYR A 263 -22.91 30.52 -1.66
CA TYR A 263 -24.13 30.27 -2.42
C TYR A 263 -25.36 30.62 -1.61
N ASP A 264 -26.42 31.07 -2.27
CA ASP A 264 -27.78 30.93 -1.76
C ASP A 264 -28.32 29.60 -2.30
N VAL A 265 -28.66 28.67 -1.39
CA VAL A 265 -29.09 27.32 -1.73
C VAL A 265 -30.54 27.07 -1.31
N ALA A 266 -31.27 26.35 -2.17
CA ALA A 266 -32.61 25.83 -1.86
C ALA A 266 -32.51 24.59 -0.95
N GLU A 267 -33.66 24.14 -0.42
CA GLU A 267 -33.72 22.89 0.33
C GLU A 267 -33.35 21.68 -0.55
N GLN A 268 -32.42 20.84 -0.08
CA GLN A 268 -31.90 19.67 -0.81
C GLN A 268 -31.18 20.03 -2.15
N GLU A 269 -30.72 21.25 -2.27
CA GLU A 269 -29.93 21.65 -3.45
C GLU A 269 -28.54 20.98 -3.43
N GLN A 270 -28.16 20.41 -4.57
CA GLN A 270 -26.87 19.74 -4.74
C GLN A 270 -25.87 20.66 -5.46
N ILE A 271 -24.71 20.81 -4.87
CA ILE A 271 -23.56 21.43 -5.52
C ILE A 271 -22.49 20.38 -5.72
N GLU A 272 -22.05 20.23 -6.97
CA GLU A 272 -20.99 19.31 -7.35
C GLU A 272 -19.69 20.05 -7.60
N VAL A 273 -18.60 19.48 -7.13
CA VAL A 273 -17.23 19.98 -7.26
C VAL A 273 -16.36 18.88 -7.82
N LYS A 274 -15.64 19.16 -8.90
CA LYS A 274 -14.66 18.23 -9.46
C LYS A 274 -13.26 18.83 -9.45
N ILE A 275 -12.27 17.99 -9.15
CA ILE A 275 -10.85 18.34 -9.09
C ILE A 275 -10.07 17.38 -9.96
N GLY A 276 -9.33 17.94 -10.94
CA GLY A 276 -8.30 17.19 -11.66
C GLY A 276 -6.93 17.56 -11.16
N VAL A 277 -6.02 16.57 -11.07
CA VAL A 277 -4.64 16.77 -10.62
C VAL A 277 -3.63 16.31 -11.66
N SER A 278 -2.42 16.85 -11.57
CA SER A 278 -1.24 16.43 -12.32
C SER A 278 0.02 16.72 -11.50
N PHE A 279 1.08 15.94 -11.71
CA PHE A 279 2.41 16.22 -11.17
C PHE A 279 3.34 16.89 -12.20
N VAL A 280 2.80 17.27 -13.36
CA VAL A 280 3.52 17.90 -14.47
C VAL A 280 3.16 19.38 -14.60
N SER A 281 1.86 19.71 -14.75
CA SER A 281 1.43 21.08 -14.99
C SER A 281 -0.06 21.29 -14.71
N ILE A 282 -0.47 22.56 -14.59
CA ILE A 282 -1.88 22.97 -14.50
C ILE A 282 -2.63 22.60 -15.80
N GLU A 283 -1.97 22.75 -16.95
CA GLU A 283 -2.53 22.40 -18.27
C GLU A 283 -2.88 20.91 -18.31
N ASN A 284 -1.99 20.05 -17.82
CA ASN A 284 -2.22 18.60 -17.77
C ASN A 284 -3.34 18.25 -16.77
N ALA A 285 -3.40 18.90 -15.60
CA ALA A 285 -4.50 18.72 -14.66
C ALA A 285 -5.87 19.06 -15.31
N ARG A 286 -5.90 20.11 -16.12
CA ARG A 286 -7.10 20.50 -16.90
C ARG A 286 -7.43 19.46 -17.98
N GLU A 287 -6.43 18.95 -18.68
CA GLU A 287 -6.61 17.92 -19.70
C GLU A 287 -7.15 16.62 -19.08
N ASN A 288 -6.59 16.19 -17.92
CA ASN A 288 -7.10 15.07 -17.14
C ASN A 288 -8.57 15.25 -16.76
N LEU A 289 -8.91 16.43 -16.23
CA LEU A 289 -10.28 16.75 -15.83
C LEU A 289 -11.26 16.74 -17.02
N LYS A 290 -10.85 17.29 -18.15
CA LYS A 290 -11.67 17.32 -19.36
C LYS A 290 -11.86 15.93 -19.98
N ALA A 291 -10.81 15.09 -19.94
CA ALA A 291 -10.86 13.76 -20.54
C ALA A 291 -11.70 12.79 -19.70
N GLU A 292 -11.52 12.80 -18.37
CA GLU A 292 -12.16 11.82 -17.47
C GLU A 292 -13.53 12.28 -16.97
N GLN A 293 -13.74 13.59 -16.79
CA GLN A 293 -15.01 14.18 -16.31
C GLN A 293 -15.41 15.40 -17.16
N PRO A 294 -15.87 15.22 -18.41
CA PRO A 294 -16.27 16.34 -19.27
C PRO A 294 -17.50 17.10 -18.74
N GLY A 295 -18.32 16.47 -17.90
CA GLY A 295 -19.51 17.03 -17.25
C GLY A 295 -19.54 16.79 -15.76
N PHE A 296 -20.71 17.04 -15.16
CA PHE A 296 -21.06 16.69 -13.80
C PHE A 296 -22.12 15.58 -13.84
N ASP A 297 -21.74 14.34 -13.51
CA ASP A 297 -22.62 13.17 -13.51
C ASP A 297 -22.12 12.19 -12.45
N PHE A 298 -22.35 12.56 -11.19
CA PHE A 298 -21.83 11.83 -10.02
C PHE A 298 -22.18 10.34 -10.05
N ASP A 299 -23.44 10.01 -10.28
CA ASP A 299 -23.90 8.62 -10.18
C ASP A 299 -23.29 7.73 -11.28
N LYS A 300 -23.09 8.28 -12.47
CA LYS A 300 -22.41 7.59 -13.56
C LYS A 300 -20.94 7.32 -13.24
N ILE A 301 -20.22 8.31 -12.69
CA ILE A 301 -18.82 8.18 -12.33
C ILE A 301 -18.66 7.15 -11.20
N ALA A 302 -19.49 7.23 -10.15
CA ALA A 302 -19.48 6.28 -9.05
C ALA A 302 -19.76 4.83 -9.50
N SER A 303 -20.76 4.66 -10.41
CA SER A 303 -21.04 3.35 -11.01
C SER A 303 -19.86 2.82 -11.80
N ALA A 304 -19.24 3.65 -12.64
CA ALA A 304 -18.09 3.26 -13.45
C ALA A 304 -16.87 2.87 -12.59
N ALA A 305 -16.63 3.59 -11.50
CA ALA A 305 -15.58 3.25 -10.54
C ALA A 305 -15.84 1.88 -9.88
N ARG A 306 -17.08 1.63 -9.44
CA ARG A 306 -17.48 0.33 -8.87
C ARG A 306 -17.32 -0.81 -9.88
N ASP A 307 -17.77 -0.61 -11.13
CA ASP A 307 -17.67 -1.64 -12.17
C ASP A 307 -16.21 -1.98 -12.46
N LYS A 308 -15.32 -0.98 -12.53
CA LYS A 308 -13.89 -1.20 -12.71
C LYS A 308 -13.27 -1.99 -11.55
N TRP A 309 -13.64 -1.70 -10.32
CA TRP A 309 -13.24 -2.49 -9.16
C TRP A 309 -13.74 -3.94 -9.26
N ASN A 310 -15.00 -4.12 -9.65
CA ASN A 310 -15.55 -5.47 -9.80
C ASN A 310 -14.83 -6.29 -10.87
N ASP A 311 -14.46 -5.66 -12.00
CA ASP A 311 -13.70 -6.31 -13.07
C ASP A 311 -12.34 -6.81 -12.56
N ASP A 312 -11.62 -5.97 -11.82
CA ASP A 312 -10.32 -6.33 -11.28
C ASP A 312 -10.43 -7.40 -10.17
N LEU A 313 -11.37 -7.26 -9.23
CA LEU A 313 -11.58 -8.22 -8.14
C LEU A 313 -12.08 -9.58 -8.63
N SER A 314 -12.79 -9.62 -9.76
CA SER A 314 -13.29 -10.85 -10.37
C SER A 314 -12.20 -11.74 -10.99
N ARG A 315 -10.92 -11.33 -10.93
CA ARG A 315 -9.79 -12.23 -11.26
C ARG A 315 -9.73 -13.44 -10.36
N ILE A 316 -10.28 -13.37 -9.16
CA ILE A 316 -10.44 -14.54 -8.27
C ILE A 316 -11.89 -14.62 -7.83
N THR A 317 -12.45 -15.83 -7.89
CA THR A 317 -13.75 -16.13 -7.29
C THR A 317 -13.61 -17.23 -6.25
N VAL A 318 -14.31 -17.10 -5.12
CA VAL A 318 -14.26 -18.06 -4.01
C VAL A 318 -15.65 -18.63 -3.69
N GLU A 319 -15.69 -19.92 -3.38
CA GLU A 319 -16.90 -20.66 -2.95
C GLU A 319 -16.61 -21.32 -1.59
N GLY A 320 -17.63 -21.39 -0.73
CA GLY A 320 -17.45 -21.82 0.66
C GLY A 320 -16.96 -20.69 1.56
N GLY A 321 -16.52 -21.02 2.76
CA GLY A 321 -16.11 -20.05 3.79
C GLY A 321 -17.26 -19.19 4.31
N THR A 322 -17.00 -18.38 5.33
CA THR A 322 -17.94 -17.41 5.92
C THR A 322 -17.98 -16.10 5.13
N ASN A 323 -18.99 -15.26 5.39
CA ASN A 323 -19.05 -13.93 4.80
C ASN A 323 -17.87 -13.04 5.25
N ASP A 324 -17.45 -13.14 6.52
CA ASP A 324 -16.31 -12.38 7.03
C ASP A 324 -14.99 -12.81 6.35
N GLU A 325 -14.77 -14.10 6.13
CA GLU A 325 -13.62 -14.58 5.38
C GLU A 325 -13.60 -14.06 3.94
N LYS A 326 -14.77 -14.04 3.26
CA LYS A 326 -14.89 -13.43 1.93
C LYS A 326 -14.62 -11.92 1.97
N THR A 327 -15.14 -11.23 2.98
CA THR A 327 -14.93 -9.80 3.16
C THR A 327 -13.43 -9.50 3.39
N ILE A 328 -12.75 -10.23 4.25
CA ILE A 328 -11.30 -10.10 4.48
C ILE A 328 -10.54 -10.36 3.16
N PHE A 329 -10.88 -11.43 2.46
CA PHE A 329 -10.22 -11.81 1.20
C PHE A 329 -10.35 -10.75 0.11
N TYR A 330 -11.58 -10.29 -0.18
CA TYR A 330 -11.81 -9.30 -1.23
C TYR A 330 -11.36 -7.89 -0.83
N THR A 331 -11.39 -7.55 0.47
CA THR A 331 -10.78 -6.31 0.96
C THR A 331 -9.27 -6.36 0.83
N GLY A 332 -8.65 -7.52 1.08
CA GLY A 332 -7.23 -7.70 0.82
C GLY A 332 -6.87 -7.48 -0.67
N LEU A 333 -7.66 -8.02 -1.61
CA LEU A 333 -7.47 -7.76 -3.05
C LEU A 333 -7.71 -6.28 -3.41
N TYR A 334 -8.61 -5.59 -2.72
CA TYR A 334 -8.81 -4.16 -2.86
C TYR A 334 -7.58 -3.38 -2.40
N HIS A 335 -7.03 -3.69 -1.22
CA HIS A 335 -5.80 -3.06 -0.71
C HIS A 335 -4.61 -3.27 -1.65
N LEU A 336 -4.39 -4.49 -2.17
CA LEU A 336 -3.35 -4.82 -3.14
C LEU A 336 -3.36 -3.89 -4.37
N LEU A 337 -4.53 -3.40 -4.77
CA LEU A 337 -4.71 -2.60 -6.00
C LEU A 337 -4.86 -1.10 -5.72
N ILE A 338 -4.62 -0.62 -4.50
CA ILE A 338 -4.56 0.81 -4.22
C ILE A 338 -3.21 1.35 -4.69
N HIS A 339 -2.11 0.71 -4.31
CA HIS A 339 -0.74 1.07 -4.72
C HIS A 339 -0.08 -0.04 -5.56
N PRO A 340 0.96 0.27 -6.35
CA PRO A 340 1.44 1.60 -6.73
C PRO A 340 0.42 2.34 -7.60
N ASN A 341 0.48 3.68 -7.60
CA ASN A 341 -0.44 4.52 -8.38
C ASN A 341 0.12 4.84 -9.76
N ILE A 342 -0.74 5.06 -10.75
CA ILE A 342 -0.30 5.65 -12.01
C ILE A 342 0.19 7.08 -11.78
N LEU A 343 1.25 7.49 -12.47
CA LEU A 343 1.84 8.82 -12.37
C LEU A 343 1.66 9.65 -13.64
N GLN A 344 1.45 9.01 -14.79
CA GLN A 344 1.28 9.70 -16.05
C GLN A 344 -0.11 10.34 -16.18
N ASP A 345 -0.16 11.51 -16.79
CA ASP A 345 -1.36 12.19 -17.24
C ASP A 345 -2.01 11.48 -18.45
N VAL A 346 -3.21 11.89 -18.85
CA VAL A 346 -3.93 11.28 -19.99
C VAL A 346 -3.18 11.40 -21.31
N ASN A 347 -2.32 12.41 -21.45
CA ASN A 347 -1.45 12.59 -22.61
C ASN A 347 -0.14 11.77 -22.56
N GLY A 348 0.06 10.98 -21.46
CA GLY A 348 1.22 10.14 -21.23
C GLY A 348 2.41 10.85 -20.59
N GLU A 349 2.32 12.13 -20.26
CA GLU A 349 3.39 12.89 -19.62
C GLU A 349 3.47 12.59 -18.11
N TYR A 350 4.71 12.58 -17.58
CA TYR A 350 5.01 12.34 -16.16
C TYR A 350 6.30 13.06 -15.73
N PRO A 351 6.50 13.39 -14.45
CA PRO A 351 7.78 13.91 -13.95
C PRO A 351 8.83 12.80 -13.93
N LYS A 352 10.01 13.05 -14.53
CA LYS A 352 11.14 12.10 -14.46
C LYS A 352 11.73 12.05 -13.06
N MET A 353 12.35 10.91 -12.76
CA MET A 353 12.99 10.64 -11.48
C MET A 353 14.10 11.65 -11.17
N GLU A 354 14.06 12.23 -9.97
CA GLU A 354 15.05 13.21 -9.45
C GLU A 354 15.35 14.38 -10.41
N SER A 355 14.36 14.80 -11.19
CA SER A 355 14.54 15.80 -12.25
C SER A 355 13.33 16.75 -12.30
N LEU A 356 13.53 17.89 -12.98
CA LEU A 356 12.45 18.80 -13.39
C LEU A 356 12.02 18.54 -14.84
N GLU A 357 12.61 17.55 -15.51
CA GLU A 357 12.24 17.18 -16.86
C GLU A 357 10.93 16.38 -16.89
N VAL A 358 10.22 16.52 -17.99
CA VAL A 358 9.01 15.76 -18.28
C VAL A 358 9.33 14.58 -19.17
N GLY A 359 8.95 13.38 -18.73
CA GLY A 359 8.96 12.16 -19.53
C GLY A 359 7.62 11.96 -20.25
N LYS A 360 7.59 10.99 -21.18
CA LYS A 360 6.38 10.58 -21.87
C LYS A 360 6.36 9.08 -22.10
N THR A 361 5.25 8.44 -21.75
CA THR A 361 5.03 7.01 -21.94
C THR A 361 3.79 6.74 -22.78
N SER A 362 3.75 5.59 -23.45
CA SER A 362 2.55 5.05 -24.10
C SER A 362 1.90 3.94 -23.26
N GLY A 363 2.56 3.46 -22.21
CA GLY A 363 2.07 2.50 -21.23
C GLY A 363 1.77 3.18 -19.89
N ASN A 364 1.81 2.42 -18.81
CA ASN A 364 1.67 2.98 -17.47
C ASN A 364 3.03 3.30 -16.87
N ARG A 365 3.14 4.47 -16.27
CA ARG A 365 4.21 4.88 -15.36
C ARG A 365 3.64 4.87 -13.95
N TYR A 366 4.30 4.17 -13.04
CA TYR A 366 3.86 4.04 -11.66
C TYR A 366 4.69 4.87 -10.68
N THR A 367 4.14 5.11 -9.51
CA THR A 367 4.75 5.78 -8.35
C THR A 367 4.21 5.16 -7.06
N VAL A 368 4.78 5.55 -5.92
CA VAL A 368 4.50 4.97 -4.59
C VAL A 368 5.02 3.54 -4.52
N PHE A 369 6.33 3.43 -4.54
CA PHE A 369 7.03 2.14 -4.45
C PHE A 369 7.55 1.87 -3.04
N SER A 370 6.78 1.19 -2.22
CA SER A 370 7.22 0.62 -0.94
C SER A 370 7.86 -0.76 -1.19
N LEU A 371 9.08 -0.77 -1.78
CA LEU A 371 9.63 -2.02 -2.32
C LEU A 371 10.17 -2.96 -1.23
N TRP A 372 10.61 -2.44 -0.08
CA TRP A 372 11.06 -3.27 1.05
C TRP A 372 9.95 -4.20 1.55
N ASP A 373 8.71 -3.72 1.50
CA ASP A 373 7.52 -4.48 1.88
C ASP A 373 7.05 -5.38 0.75
N THR A 374 6.85 -4.79 -0.45
CA THR A 374 6.11 -5.43 -1.54
C THR A 374 6.87 -6.51 -2.30
N TYR A 375 8.22 -6.53 -2.25
CA TYR A 375 8.99 -7.61 -2.90
C TYR A 375 8.75 -8.98 -2.25
N ARG A 376 8.30 -9.02 -0.99
CA ARG A 376 8.16 -10.26 -0.21
C ARG A 376 7.06 -11.18 -0.72
N ASN A 377 5.96 -10.60 -1.18
CA ASN A 377 4.81 -11.38 -1.66
C ASN A 377 3.98 -10.67 -2.74
N VAL A 378 3.87 -9.33 -2.71
CA VAL A 378 3.06 -8.58 -3.69
C VAL A 378 3.54 -8.81 -5.12
N SER A 379 4.87 -8.76 -5.36
CA SER A 379 5.45 -9.06 -6.69
C SER A 379 4.96 -10.41 -7.23
N SER A 380 4.96 -11.46 -6.39
CA SER A 380 4.48 -12.80 -6.75
C SER A 380 2.99 -12.82 -7.09
N LEU A 381 2.15 -12.12 -6.30
CA LEU A 381 0.71 -12.09 -6.53
C LEU A 381 0.36 -11.29 -7.78
N MET A 382 0.99 -10.13 -7.98
CA MET A 382 0.85 -9.32 -9.19
C MET A 382 1.29 -10.09 -10.45
N THR A 383 2.39 -10.85 -10.36
CA THR A 383 2.85 -11.75 -11.43
C THR A 383 1.78 -12.77 -11.80
N LEU A 384 1.07 -13.34 -10.82
CA LEU A 384 0.04 -14.34 -11.04
C LEU A 384 -1.26 -13.74 -11.59
N LEU A 385 -1.73 -12.63 -11.02
CA LEU A 385 -3.07 -12.07 -11.28
C LEU A 385 -3.08 -10.99 -12.36
N TYR A 386 -2.07 -10.14 -12.38
CA TYR A 386 -2.03 -8.91 -13.21
C TYR A 386 -0.69 -8.77 -13.93
N PRO A 387 -0.29 -9.77 -14.75
CA PRO A 387 1.04 -9.82 -15.37
C PRO A 387 1.36 -8.62 -16.26
N ASP A 388 0.39 -8.04 -16.98
CA ASP A 388 0.61 -6.83 -17.77
C ASP A 388 0.98 -5.64 -16.88
N ARG A 389 0.27 -5.44 -15.74
CA ARG A 389 0.59 -4.37 -14.77
C ARG A 389 1.94 -4.61 -14.12
N GLN A 390 2.26 -5.87 -13.78
CA GLN A 390 3.56 -6.21 -13.21
C GLN A 390 4.72 -5.89 -14.16
N LEU A 391 4.55 -6.14 -15.45
CA LEU A 391 5.52 -5.74 -16.47
C LEU A 391 5.67 -4.23 -16.59
N ASP A 392 4.57 -3.47 -16.55
CA ASP A 392 4.59 -2.00 -16.55
C ASP A 392 5.30 -1.45 -15.29
N ILE A 393 5.10 -2.07 -14.12
CA ILE A 393 5.78 -1.73 -12.87
C ILE A 393 7.31 -1.95 -13.01
N ILE A 394 7.71 -3.12 -13.52
CA ILE A 394 9.14 -3.44 -13.74
C ILE A 394 9.75 -2.48 -14.77
N GLN A 395 9.03 -2.20 -15.86
CA GLN A 395 9.49 -1.24 -16.87
C GLN A 395 9.65 0.16 -16.28
N THR A 396 8.74 0.58 -15.39
CA THR A 396 8.86 1.84 -14.64
C THR A 396 10.16 1.90 -13.83
N MET A 397 10.52 0.84 -13.10
CA MET A 397 11.79 0.78 -12.35
C MET A 397 13.01 0.89 -13.27
N ILE A 398 12.98 0.23 -14.42
CA ILE A 398 14.04 0.29 -15.43
C ILE A 398 14.16 1.71 -16.01
N ASP A 399 13.05 2.39 -16.26
CA ASP A 399 13.05 3.75 -16.77
C ASP A 399 13.55 4.75 -15.70
N MET A 400 13.23 4.56 -14.43
CA MET A 400 13.82 5.31 -13.32
C MET A 400 15.35 5.18 -13.29
N TYR A 401 15.87 3.97 -13.49
CA TYR A 401 17.31 3.76 -13.62
C TYR A 401 17.91 4.53 -14.81
N LYS A 402 17.24 4.56 -15.96
CA LYS A 402 17.69 5.32 -17.13
C LYS A 402 17.67 6.83 -16.90
N GLU A 403 16.76 7.31 -16.05
CA GLU A 403 16.57 8.73 -15.74
C GLU A 403 17.59 9.27 -14.72
N ASN A 404 17.80 8.55 -13.61
CA ASN A 404 18.68 9.02 -12.51
C ASN A 404 19.91 8.14 -12.25
N GLY A 405 19.99 6.98 -12.90
CA GLY A 405 21.13 6.05 -12.78
C GLY A 405 21.01 5.04 -11.64
N TRP A 406 19.88 4.97 -10.92
CA TRP A 406 19.62 4.01 -9.84
C TRP A 406 18.24 3.38 -9.96
N LEU A 407 18.11 2.12 -9.53
CA LEU A 407 16.80 1.51 -9.30
C LEU A 407 16.14 2.14 -8.06
N PRO A 408 14.79 2.19 -7.99
CA PRO A 408 14.11 2.75 -6.82
C PRO A 408 14.24 1.83 -5.59
N LYS A 409 14.16 2.42 -4.40
CA LYS A 409 13.99 1.75 -3.11
C LYS A 409 12.62 2.07 -2.51
N TRP A 410 12.35 3.35 -2.27
CA TRP A 410 11.09 3.87 -1.79
C TRP A 410 10.74 5.17 -2.52
N GLU A 411 10.26 5.05 -3.74
CA GLU A 411 9.99 6.20 -4.61
C GLU A 411 8.61 6.78 -4.38
N LEU A 412 8.51 8.12 -4.40
CA LEU A 412 7.28 8.88 -4.23
C LEU A 412 7.25 10.07 -5.20
N TYR A 413 6.36 10.02 -6.20
CA TYR A 413 6.11 11.06 -7.21
C TYR A 413 7.38 11.61 -7.88
N GLY A 414 8.27 10.72 -8.29
CA GLY A 414 9.53 11.05 -8.95
C GLY A 414 10.66 11.44 -7.99
N ARG A 415 10.51 11.19 -6.70
CA ARG A 415 11.54 11.41 -5.69
C ARG A 415 11.88 10.11 -4.96
N GLU A 416 13.17 9.86 -4.77
CA GLU A 416 13.62 8.74 -3.94
C GLU A 416 13.71 9.19 -2.48
N THR A 417 13.01 8.51 -1.60
CA THR A 417 13.00 8.84 -0.18
C THR A 417 14.11 8.14 0.60
N PHE A 418 14.69 7.09 0.05
CA PHE A 418 15.67 6.18 0.68
C PHE A 418 15.17 5.55 1.99
N THR A 419 13.87 5.56 2.20
CA THR A 419 13.24 4.92 3.36
C THR A 419 13.43 3.41 3.30
N MET A 420 13.51 2.76 4.46
CA MET A 420 13.67 1.31 4.66
C MET A 420 15.02 0.75 4.17
N GLU A 421 15.14 -0.59 4.23
CA GLU A 421 16.40 -1.30 4.15
C GLU A 421 16.69 -1.91 2.77
N GLY A 422 17.95 -2.19 2.50
CA GLY A 422 18.36 -3.08 1.44
C GLY A 422 18.37 -2.49 0.02
N ASP A 423 18.27 -3.40 -0.94
CA ASP A 423 18.19 -3.14 -2.40
C ASP A 423 17.02 -3.95 -2.98
N PRO A 424 15.76 -3.56 -2.60
CA PRO A 424 14.56 -4.39 -2.77
C PRO A 424 14.09 -4.50 -4.22
N SER A 425 14.52 -3.61 -5.12
CA SER A 425 14.21 -3.75 -6.55
C SER A 425 14.73 -5.05 -7.15
N ILE A 426 15.86 -5.56 -6.63
CA ILE A 426 16.46 -6.80 -7.15
C ILE A 426 15.54 -8.00 -6.95
N PRO A 427 15.14 -8.36 -5.71
CA PRO A 427 14.23 -9.48 -5.53
C PRO A 427 12.87 -9.26 -6.19
N TYR A 428 12.36 -8.01 -6.25
CA TYR A 428 11.10 -7.71 -6.92
C TYR A 428 11.10 -8.08 -8.41
N ILE A 429 12.14 -7.65 -9.15
CA ILE A 429 12.29 -7.89 -10.59
C ILE A 429 12.61 -9.36 -10.85
N VAL A 430 13.53 -9.93 -10.05
CA VAL A 430 14.00 -11.32 -10.26
C VAL A 430 12.89 -12.31 -9.95
N ASP A 431 12.05 -12.08 -8.95
CA ASP A 431 10.90 -12.92 -8.63
C ASP A 431 9.95 -13.08 -9.83
N ALA A 432 9.56 -11.98 -10.45
CA ALA A 432 8.70 -11.99 -11.65
C ALA A 432 9.37 -12.72 -12.81
N TRP A 433 10.66 -12.50 -13.04
CA TRP A 433 11.41 -13.14 -14.12
C TRP A 433 11.55 -14.64 -13.93
N MET A 434 11.85 -15.10 -12.69
CA MET A 434 11.95 -16.55 -12.36
C MET A 434 10.61 -17.25 -12.50
N LYS A 435 9.51 -16.55 -12.25
CA LYS A 435 8.13 -17.03 -12.46
C LYS A 435 7.66 -16.97 -13.92
N GLY A 436 8.49 -16.45 -14.83
CA GLY A 436 8.27 -16.53 -16.27
C GLY A 436 7.88 -15.24 -16.97
N LEU A 437 7.69 -14.12 -16.26
CA LEU A 437 7.49 -12.81 -16.87
C LEU A 437 8.83 -12.23 -17.33
N ARG A 438 9.08 -12.26 -18.65
CA ARG A 438 10.37 -11.92 -19.25
C ARG A 438 10.29 -10.84 -20.32
N ASP A 439 9.11 -10.26 -20.53
CA ASP A 439 8.86 -9.27 -21.59
C ASP A 439 9.18 -7.85 -21.12
N PHE A 440 10.46 -7.66 -20.71
CA PHE A 440 11.01 -6.35 -20.33
C PHE A 440 12.50 -6.26 -20.73
N ASP A 441 13.09 -5.09 -20.68
CA ASP A 441 14.51 -4.85 -21.01
C ASP A 441 15.43 -5.53 -19.98
N THR A 442 15.62 -6.83 -20.16
CA THR A 442 16.41 -7.69 -19.27
C THR A 442 17.88 -7.27 -19.19
N THR A 443 18.44 -6.70 -20.27
CA THR A 443 19.83 -6.24 -20.31
C THR A 443 20.02 -5.04 -19.41
N THR A 444 19.21 -4.01 -19.56
CA THR A 444 19.26 -2.83 -18.70
C THR A 444 18.93 -3.16 -17.26
N ALA A 445 17.93 -4.04 -17.00
CA ALA A 445 17.62 -4.51 -15.65
C ALA A 445 18.84 -5.17 -14.98
N TYR A 446 19.54 -6.05 -15.70
CA TYR A 446 20.76 -6.69 -15.18
C TYR A 446 21.87 -5.67 -14.88
N GLU A 447 22.12 -4.73 -15.78
CA GLU A 447 23.13 -3.66 -15.59
C GLU A 447 22.80 -2.80 -14.38
N ALA A 448 21.54 -2.43 -14.20
CA ALA A 448 21.05 -1.62 -13.08
C ALA A 448 21.24 -2.35 -11.73
N MET A 449 20.80 -3.59 -11.64
CA MET A 449 20.95 -4.43 -10.44
C MET A 449 22.43 -4.67 -10.11
N ARG A 450 23.25 -4.98 -11.14
CA ARG A 450 24.69 -5.18 -10.97
C ARG A 450 25.38 -3.91 -10.46
N LYS A 451 24.98 -2.74 -10.97
CA LYS A 451 25.50 -1.44 -10.51
C LYS A 451 25.23 -1.26 -9.01
N GLY A 452 24.00 -1.44 -8.54
CA GLY A 452 23.67 -1.38 -7.10
C GLY A 452 24.52 -2.32 -6.27
N ALA A 453 24.71 -3.56 -6.76
CA ALA A 453 25.44 -4.62 -6.06
C ALA A 453 26.99 -4.52 -6.13
N THR A 454 27.58 -3.61 -6.93
CA THR A 454 29.05 -3.55 -7.13
C THR A 454 29.66 -2.15 -6.98
N THR A 455 28.87 -1.10 -6.91
CA THR A 455 29.38 0.27 -6.69
C THR A 455 29.88 0.43 -5.25
N PRO A 456 31.03 1.05 -5.02
CA PRO A 456 31.53 1.37 -3.66
C PRO A 456 30.54 2.22 -2.87
N GLY A 457 30.50 2.05 -1.52
CA GLY A 457 29.49 2.64 -0.65
C GLY A 457 29.41 4.16 -0.68
N GLU A 458 30.55 4.85 -0.81
CA GLU A 458 30.60 6.33 -0.90
C GLU A 458 29.90 6.90 -2.15
N PHE A 459 29.65 6.08 -3.17
CA PHE A 459 28.97 6.43 -4.42
C PHE A 459 27.70 5.62 -4.63
N ASN A 460 27.31 4.81 -3.66
CA ASN A 460 26.20 3.89 -3.76
C ASN A 460 25.02 4.38 -2.91
N LEU A 461 23.99 4.89 -3.57
CA LEU A 461 22.80 5.40 -2.87
C LEU A 461 21.91 4.28 -2.27
N LEU A 462 22.00 3.05 -2.82
CA LEU A 462 21.18 1.93 -2.36
C LEU A 462 21.87 1.11 -1.25
N ARG A 463 23.20 1.03 -1.28
CA ARG A 463 24.01 0.24 -0.34
C ARG A 463 25.14 1.10 0.26
N PRO A 464 24.83 2.02 1.18
CA PRO A 464 25.84 2.92 1.76
C PRO A 464 26.96 2.15 2.49
N ASP A 465 26.66 0.96 2.99
CA ASP A 465 27.61 0.07 3.70
C ASP A 465 28.41 -0.85 2.77
N ALA A 466 28.34 -0.67 1.45
CA ALA A 466 28.90 -1.60 0.47
C ALA A 466 30.41 -1.83 0.65
N ASN A 467 31.20 -0.85 1.09
CA ASN A 467 32.65 -1.01 1.31
C ASN A 467 32.95 -2.05 2.39
N ASP A 468 32.29 -1.96 3.54
CA ASP A 468 32.41 -2.96 4.60
C ASP A 468 31.85 -4.32 4.15
N TYR A 469 30.67 -4.30 3.53
CA TYR A 469 30.04 -5.52 3.01
C TYR A 469 30.91 -6.26 1.99
N PHE A 470 31.60 -5.55 1.08
CA PHE A 470 32.48 -6.15 0.09
C PHE A 470 33.79 -6.69 0.69
N SER A 471 34.37 -5.97 1.66
CA SER A 471 35.68 -6.31 2.22
C SER A 471 35.59 -7.32 3.36
N LEU A 472 34.57 -7.26 4.20
CA LEU A 472 34.40 -8.08 5.39
C LEU A 472 33.43 -9.27 5.18
N GLY A 473 32.51 -9.14 4.19
CA GLY A 473 31.42 -10.08 3.98
C GLY A 473 30.23 -9.86 4.92
N TYR A 474 30.26 -8.78 5.70
CA TYR A 474 29.17 -8.37 6.61
C TYR A 474 29.21 -6.84 6.80
N VAL A 475 28.13 -6.28 7.34
CA VAL A 475 28.04 -4.87 7.74
C VAL A 475 28.28 -4.79 9.24
N PRO A 476 29.38 -4.14 9.71
CA PRO A 476 29.64 -4.01 11.15
C PRO A 476 28.73 -2.95 11.78
N LEU A 477 28.35 -3.19 13.02
CA LEU A 477 27.63 -2.21 13.84
C LEU A 477 28.56 -1.02 14.13
N ARG A 478 28.13 0.17 13.75
CA ARG A 478 28.78 1.46 13.99
C ARG A 478 27.80 2.40 14.71
N GLU A 479 28.21 3.62 15.00
CA GLU A 479 27.36 4.60 15.69
C GLU A 479 26.25 5.20 14.80
N GLN A 480 26.25 4.93 13.49
CA GLN A 480 25.40 5.63 12.53
C GLN A 480 23.94 5.23 12.54
N TYR A 481 23.61 3.96 12.76
CA TYR A 481 22.25 3.43 12.85
C TYR A 481 22.25 2.00 13.37
N ASP A 482 21.14 1.57 13.94
CA ASP A 482 20.97 0.30 14.62
C ASP A 482 20.63 -0.88 13.67
N ASN A 483 20.88 -0.75 12.38
CA ASN A 483 20.34 -1.67 11.36
C ASN A 483 21.38 -2.47 10.56
N SER A 484 22.60 -2.62 11.09
CA SER A 484 23.70 -3.32 10.39
C SER A 484 23.38 -4.75 9.95
N VAL A 485 22.73 -5.54 10.82
CA VAL A 485 22.32 -6.92 10.49
C VAL A 485 21.18 -6.93 9.50
N SER A 486 20.20 -6.04 9.67
CA SER A 486 19.06 -5.91 8.75
C SER A 486 19.52 -5.53 7.35
N HIS A 487 20.37 -4.51 7.20
CA HIS A 487 21.00 -4.15 5.91
C HIS A 487 21.69 -5.34 5.25
N ALA A 488 22.53 -6.04 6.01
CA ALA A 488 23.29 -7.16 5.46
C ALA A 488 22.39 -8.32 5.01
N LEU A 489 21.33 -8.65 5.77
CA LEU A 489 20.39 -9.72 5.40
C LEU A 489 19.63 -9.39 4.12
N GLU A 490 19.20 -8.14 3.96
CA GLU A 490 18.59 -7.67 2.72
C GLU A 490 19.57 -7.73 1.54
N TYR A 491 20.85 -7.34 1.74
CA TYR A 491 21.86 -7.46 0.69
C TYR A 491 22.17 -8.90 0.33
N TYR A 492 22.17 -9.85 1.29
CA TYR A 492 22.37 -11.27 1.00
C TYR A 492 21.25 -11.84 0.15
N LEU A 493 20.00 -11.49 0.47
CA LEU A 493 18.86 -11.94 -0.34
C LEU A 493 18.90 -11.34 -1.74
N ALA A 494 19.19 -10.02 -1.86
CA ALA A 494 19.33 -9.35 -3.14
C ALA A 494 20.47 -9.97 -3.98
N ASP A 495 21.64 -10.24 -3.37
CA ASP A 495 22.76 -10.89 -4.05
C ASP A 495 22.43 -12.32 -4.46
N TRP A 496 21.71 -13.09 -3.62
CA TRP A 496 21.24 -14.42 -4.03
C TRP A 496 20.32 -14.35 -5.25
N ASN A 497 19.38 -13.42 -5.27
CA ASN A 497 18.50 -13.19 -6.41
C ASN A 497 19.30 -12.83 -7.66
N LEU A 498 20.21 -11.88 -7.54
CA LEU A 498 21.08 -11.46 -8.67
C LEU A 498 21.96 -12.60 -9.15
N SER A 499 22.41 -13.52 -8.26
CA SER A 499 23.15 -14.72 -8.66
C SER A 499 22.34 -15.65 -9.56
N GLN A 500 21.04 -15.88 -9.22
CA GLN A 500 20.14 -16.68 -10.02
C GLN A 500 19.90 -16.04 -11.40
N PHE A 501 19.66 -14.73 -11.41
CA PHE A 501 19.44 -13.99 -12.65
C PHE A 501 20.70 -13.99 -13.54
N ALA A 502 21.89 -13.74 -12.97
CA ALA A 502 23.18 -13.81 -13.66
C ALA A 502 23.45 -15.22 -14.25
N ALA A 503 23.15 -16.28 -13.47
CA ALA A 503 23.29 -17.66 -13.94
C ALA A 503 22.40 -17.94 -15.15
N ALA A 504 21.15 -17.51 -15.10
CA ALA A 504 20.19 -17.68 -16.18
C ALA A 504 20.60 -16.91 -17.46
N LEU A 505 21.27 -15.76 -17.30
CA LEU A 505 21.83 -14.97 -18.40
C LEU A 505 23.22 -15.44 -18.85
N GLY A 506 23.76 -16.54 -18.28
CA GLY A 506 25.07 -17.09 -18.64
C GLY A 506 26.27 -16.30 -18.09
N LYS A 507 26.06 -15.38 -17.15
CA LYS A 507 27.10 -14.54 -16.50
C LYS A 507 27.74 -15.30 -15.33
N LYS A 508 28.54 -16.32 -15.62
CA LYS A 508 29.03 -17.29 -14.64
C LYS A 508 29.86 -16.70 -13.50
N GLU A 509 30.69 -15.70 -13.78
CA GLU A 509 31.55 -15.04 -12.78
C GLU A 509 30.70 -14.27 -11.78
N ASP A 510 29.76 -13.45 -12.26
CA ASP A 510 28.85 -12.69 -11.43
C ASP A 510 27.91 -13.62 -10.64
N ALA A 511 27.42 -14.68 -11.27
CA ALA A 511 26.59 -15.69 -10.60
C ALA A 511 27.31 -16.29 -9.38
N LYS A 512 28.62 -16.63 -9.54
CA LYS A 512 29.45 -17.14 -8.45
C LYS A 512 29.71 -16.08 -7.39
N LEU A 513 30.09 -14.88 -7.80
CA LEU A 513 30.37 -13.76 -6.87
C LEU A 513 29.19 -13.48 -5.95
N PHE A 514 28.02 -13.26 -6.52
CA PHE A 514 26.82 -12.91 -5.78
C PHE A 514 26.31 -14.06 -4.93
N TYR A 515 26.41 -15.32 -5.41
CA TYR A 515 26.10 -16.49 -4.59
C TYR A 515 27.01 -16.60 -3.38
N ASP A 516 28.33 -16.45 -3.55
CA ASP A 516 29.28 -16.55 -2.44
C ASP A 516 29.02 -15.46 -1.39
N ARG A 517 28.70 -14.23 -1.82
CA ARG A 517 28.37 -13.12 -0.92
C ARG A 517 27.06 -13.36 -0.16
N SER A 518 26.05 -13.92 -0.82
CA SER A 518 24.76 -14.19 -0.18
C SER A 518 24.84 -15.14 1.02
N MET A 519 25.93 -15.89 1.16
CA MET A 519 26.16 -16.79 2.29
C MET A 519 26.76 -16.11 3.52
N GLY A 520 26.96 -14.78 3.49
CA GLY A 520 27.60 -14.00 4.56
C GLY A 520 26.80 -13.92 5.87
N TYR A 521 25.50 -14.20 5.88
CA TYR A 521 24.69 -14.26 7.11
C TYR A 521 25.31 -15.13 8.20
N LYS A 522 26.17 -16.10 7.82
CA LYS A 522 26.87 -17.03 8.74
C LYS A 522 27.81 -16.30 9.69
N HIS A 523 28.31 -15.12 9.34
CA HIS A 523 29.14 -14.30 10.24
C HIS A 523 28.40 -13.88 11.49
N TYR A 524 27.11 -13.53 11.36
CA TYR A 524 26.31 -13.04 12.47
C TYR A 524 25.81 -14.11 13.44
N TYR A 525 25.86 -15.40 13.05
CA TYR A 525 25.31 -16.46 13.89
C TYR A 525 26.09 -16.68 15.17
N CYS A 526 25.51 -16.31 16.32
CA CYS A 526 26.08 -16.52 17.65
C CYS A 526 25.54 -17.82 18.28
N LYS A 527 26.42 -18.80 18.48
CA LYS A 527 26.02 -20.12 19.02
C LYS A 527 25.50 -20.06 20.45
N ASP A 528 26.02 -19.11 21.24
CA ASP A 528 25.68 -19.01 22.67
C ASP A 528 24.22 -18.55 22.87
N PHE A 529 23.75 -17.68 21.98
CA PHE A 529 22.35 -17.22 21.95
C PHE A 529 21.48 -18.04 21.00
N GLY A 530 22.11 -18.66 19.98
CA GLY A 530 21.42 -19.36 18.90
C GLY A 530 20.62 -18.41 17.98
N THR A 531 20.98 -17.13 17.96
CA THR A 531 20.39 -16.06 17.12
C THR A 531 21.50 -15.38 16.31
N LEU A 532 21.10 -14.54 15.36
CA LEU A 532 22.00 -13.57 14.77
C LEU A 532 22.33 -12.49 15.81
N ARG A 533 23.54 -11.96 15.75
CA ARG A 533 24.05 -10.97 16.69
C ARG A 533 24.93 -9.96 15.94
N PRO A 534 24.81 -8.66 16.20
CA PRO A 534 25.64 -7.65 15.56
C PRO A 534 27.13 -7.85 15.82
N ILE A 535 27.94 -7.49 14.83
CA ILE A 535 29.40 -7.61 14.86
C ILE A 535 29.99 -6.20 14.80
N LEU A 536 30.97 -5.93 15.66
CA LEU A 536 31.72 -4.68 15.69
C LEU A 536 32.79 -4.64 14.57
N PRO A 537 33.36 -3.46 14.24
CA PRO A 537 34.42 -3.34 13.23
C PRO A 537 35.68 -4.17 13.52
N ASP A 538 35.94 -4.52 14.78
CA ASP A 538 37.06 -5.38 15.19
C ASP A 538 36.78 -6.89 15.06
N GLY A 539 35.61 -7.25 14.50
CA GLY A 539 35.18 -8.63 14.29
C GLY A 539 34.59 -9.32 15.51
N LYS A 540 34.42 -8.65 16.64
CA LYS A 540 33.79 -9.19 17.83
C LYS A 540 32.29 -8.96 17.82
N PHE A 541 31.54 -9.85 18.46
CA PHE A 541 30.14 -9.63 18.70
C PHE A 541 29.91 -8.44 19.64
N TYR A 542 28.88 -7.66 19.35
CA TYR A 542 28.45 -6.54 20.19
C TYR A 542 28.02 -7.01 21.58
N GLU A 543 28.45 -6.31 22.65
CA GLU A 543 28.12 -6.58 24.05
C GLU A 543 27.86 -5.27 24.81
N PRO A 544 26.92 -5.25 25.79
CA PRO A 544 26.01 -6.34 26.15
C PRO A 544 24.95 -6.56 25.07
N PHE A 545 24.43 -7.80 24.93
CA PHE A 545 23.45 -8.14 23.92
C PHE A 545 22.24 -8.86 24.54
N ASP A 546 21.06 -8.30 24.33
CA ASP A 546 19.77 -8.94 24.58
C ASP A 546 19.10 -9.24 23.25
N PRO A 547 18.84 -10.52 22.89
CA PRO A 547 18.20 -10.86 21.61
C PRO A 547 16.72 -10.42 21.53
N LYS A 548 16.12 -9.97 22.62
CA LYS A 548 14.75 -9.41 22.68
C LYS A 548 14.72 -7.88 22.71
N GLN A 549 15.87 -7.23 22.73
CA GLN A 549 15.92 -5.78 22.73
C GLN A 549 15.50 -5.24 21.37
N GLY A 550 14.53 -4.34 21.36
CA GLY A 550 13.99 -3.64 20.22
C GLY A 550 12.66 -4.21 19.75
N GLU A 551 11.75 -3.31 19.54
CA GLU A 551 10.46 -3.51 18.90
C GLU A 551 10.33 -2.44 17.82
N ASN A 552 9.19 -2.40 17.10
CA ASN A 552 8.89 -1.36 16.16
C ASN A 552 9.01 0.03 16.83
N PHE A 553 9.81 0.91 16.25
CA PHE A 553 10.16 2.26 16.77
C PHE A 553 10.99 2.31 18.07
N GLU A 554 11.45 1.18 18.60
CA GLU A 554 12.41 1.15 19.71
C GLU A 554 13.83 0.84 19.21
N PRO A 555 14.88 1.54 19.72
CA PRO A 555 16.25 1.28 19.31
C PRO A 555 16.67 -0.17 19.59
N SER A 556 17.16 -0.86 18.56
CA SER A 556 17.71 -2.20 18.64
C SER A 556 19.07 -2.25 17.96
N PRO A 557 20.17 -2.54 18.68
CA PRO A 557 21.47 -2.60 18.04
C PRO A 557 21.54 -3.60 16.90
N GLY A 558 21.64 -3.11 15.66
CA GLY A 558 21.80 -3.91 14.45
C GLY A 558 20.52 -4.40 13.78
N PHE A 559 19.33 -4.10 14.32
CA PHE A 559 18.06 -4.58 13.79
C PHE A 559 17.09 -3.40 13.57
N HIS A 560 16.52 -3.32 12.40
CA HIS A 560 15.55 -2.31 12.02
C HIS A 560 14.13 -2.80 12.36
N GLU A 561 13.34 -1.98 13.05
CA GLU A 561 11.96 -2.28 13.41
C GLU A 561 11.74 -3.68 13.99
N GLY A 562 12.65 -4.12 14.85
CA GLY A 562 12.57 -5.45 15.44
C GLY A 562 13.82 -5.82 16.22
N ASN A 563 13.98 -7.09 16.47
CA ASN A 563 15.05 -7.64 17.27
C ASN A 563 15.64 -8.92 16.64
N ALA A 564 16.59 -9.56 17.35
CA ALA A 564 17.24 -10.75 16.80
C ALA A 564 16.30 -11.92 16.52
N TRP A 565 15.14 -12.03 17.18
CA TRP A 565 14.16 -13.08 16.91
C TRP A 565 13.45 -12.88 15.59
N ASN A 566 13.09 -11.62 15.26
CA ASN A 566 12.42 -11.28 13.99
C ASN A 566 13.35 -11.47 12.78
N TYR A 567 14.69 -11.36 12.98
CA TYR A 567 15.63 -11.47 11.87
C TYR A 567 16.40 -12.79 11.79
N THR A 568 16.45 -13.61 12.85
CA THR A 568 17.31 -14.83 12.87
C THR A 568 16.95 -15.85 11.79
N PHE A 569 15.68 -15.99 11.44
CA PHE A 569 15.24 -16.92 10.39
C PHE A 569 15.03 -16.24 9.04
N TYR A 570 15.31 -14.95 8.94
CA TYR A 570 15.22 -14.21 7.69
C TYR A 570 16.44 -14.51 6.78
N VAL A 571 16.58 -15.78 6.41
CA VAL A 571 17.54 -16.33 5.45
C VAL A 571 16.80 -17.27 4.49
N PRO A 572 15.77 -16.78 3.77
CA PRO A 572 14.86 -17.65 3.00
C PRO A 572 15.58 -18.43 1.90
N HIS A 573 16.68 -17.89 1.38
CA HIS A 573 17.48 -18.48 0.32
C HIS A 573 18.40 -19.64 0.76
N ASP A 574 18.64 -19.84 2.08
CA ASP A 574 19.49 -20.94 2.59
C ASP A 574 18.97 -21.52 3.94
N ILE A 575 17.67 -21.83 4.02
CA ILE A 575 17.04 -22.42 5.22
C ILE A 575 17.74 -23.68 5.68
N LYS A 576 18.20 -24.54 4.76
CA LYS A 576 18.93 -25.77 5.10
C LYS A 576 20.34 -25.49 5.64
N GLY A 577 21.02 -24.48 5.12
CA GLY A 577 22.31 -24.00 5.63
C GLY A 577 22.19 -23.42 7.03
N LEU A 578 21.17 -22.59 7.25
CA LEU A 578 20.87 -22.05 8.58
C LEU A 578 20.53 -23.15 9.59
N ALA A 579 19.72 -24.13 9.19
CA ALA A 579 19.43 -25.29 10.06
C ALA A 579 20.69 -26.11 10.42
N LYS A 580 21.60 -26.29 9.45
CA LYS A 580 22.90 -26.93 9.70
C LYS A 580 23.73 -26.12 10.68
N LEU A 581 23.77 -24.80 10.54
CA LEU A 581 24.49 -23.87 11.41
C LEU A 581 23.96 -23.93 12.84
N MET A 582 22.63 -24.05 13.02
CA MET A 582 21.96 -24.23 14.32
C MET A 582 22.16 -25.63 14.94
N GLY A 583 22.80 -26.56 14.24
CA GLY A 583 23.07 -27.91 14.73
C GLY A 583 22.05 -28.96 14.35
N GLY A 584 21.33 -28.73 13.22
CA GLY A 584 20.46 -29.68 12.54
C GLY A 584 18.97 -29.36 12.60
N ASN A 585 18.22 -30.04 11.74
CA ASN A 585 16.80 -29.79 11.48
C ASN A 585 15.93 -29.72 12.75
N LYS A 586 16.12 -30.65 13.69
CA LYS A 586 15.34 -30.68 14.93
C LYS A 586 15.55 -29.45 15.80
N LYS A 587 16.80 -28.97 15.90
CA LYS A 587 17.12 -27.75 16.68
C LYS A 587 16.53 -26.53 16.01
N PHE A 588 16.65 -26.43 14.69
CA PHE A 588 16.03 -25.35 13.91
C PHE A 588 14.52 -25.32 14.14
N VAL A 589 13.81 -26.43 13.91
CA VAL A 589 12.35 -26.51 14.06
C VAL A 589 11.91 -26.16 15.48
N ASN A 590 12.60 -26.70 16.51
CA ASN A 590 12.26 -26.38 17.90
C ASN A 590 12.48 -24.88 18.22
N LYS A 591 13.55 -24.28 17.70
CA LYS A 591 13.83 -22.87 17.93
C LYS A 591 12.83 -21.98 17.18
N LEU A 592 12.50 -22.33 15.94
CA LEU A 592 11.46 -21.63 15.16
C LEU A 592 10.09 -21.75 15.86
N GLN A 593 9.72 -22.93 16.39
CA GLN A 593 8.49 -23.07 17.16
C GLN A 593 8.49 -22.17 18.42
N GLY A 594 9.66 -22.03 19.07
CA GLY A 594 9.81 -21.13 20.21
C GLY A 594 9.51 -19.66 19.88
N VAL A 595 9.74 -19.22 18.64
CA VAL A 595 9.35 -17.86 18.21
C VAL A 595 7.84 -17.63 18.37
N PHE A 596 7.02 -18.63 17.98
CA PHE A 596 5.55 -18.56 18.09
C PHE A 596 5.05 -18.83 19.52
N ASP A 597 5.65 -19.80 20.21
CA ASP A 597 5.19 -20.22 21.55
C ASP A 597 5.55 -19.19 22.64
N ASP A 598 6.68 -18.49 22.48
CA ASP A 598 7.17 -17.49 23.43
C ASP A 598 6.74 -16.05 23.09
N GLY A 599 5.92 -15.86 22.03
CA GLY A 599 5.38 -14.56 21.62
C GLY A 599 6.43 -13.62 21.01
N ASN A 600 7.47 -14.16 20.37
CA ASN A 600 8.51 -13.37 19.69
C ASN A 600 8.23 -13.22 18.18
N TYR A 601 7.15 -13.80 17.64
CA TYR A 601 6.70 -13.62 16.27
C TYR A 601 5.89 -12.33 16.16
N ASP A 602 6.25 -11.49 15.21
CA ASP A 602 5.53 -10.25 14.92
C ASP A 602 4.76 -10.37 13.60
N PRO A 603 3.44 -10.62 13.61
CA PRO A 603 2.65 -10.65 12.37
C PRO A 603 2.46 -9.27 11.74
N ALA A 604 2.92 -8.22 12.41
CA ALA A 604 2.67 -6.82 12.07
C ALA A 604 3.82 -6.19 11.29
N ASN A 605 4.95 -6.92 11.08
CA ASN A 605 6.11 -6.39 10.38
C ASN A 605 6.75 -7.43 9.45
N GLU A 606 7.45 -6.98 8.43
CA GLU A 606 7.90 -7.75 7.26
C GLU A 606 8.97 -8.81 7.53
N PRO A 607 9.94 -8.61 8.42
CA PRO A 607 11.10 -9.50 8.52
C PRO A 607 10.75 -10.97 8.79
N ASP A 608 9.70 -11.24 9.53
CA ASP A 608 9.34 -12.60 9.94
C ASP A 608 8.01 -13.13 9.40
N ILE A 609 7.32 -12.37 8.51
CA ILE A 609 6.02 -12.82 7.94
C ILE A 609 6.08 -14.16 7.21
N ALA A 610 7.25 -14.57 6.70
CA ALA A 610 7.44 -15.87 6.06
C ALA A 610 7.69 -17.02 7.05
N TYR A 611 7.95 -16.74 8.33
CA TYR A 611 8.35 -17.77 9.33
C TYR A 611 7.35 -18.92 9.47
N PRO A 612 6.03 -18.73 9.45
CA PRO A 612 5.06 -19.82 9.53
C PRO A 612 5.24 -20.89 8.46
N TYR A 613 5.80 -20.52 7.31
CA TYR A 613 5.97 -21.40 6.16
C TYR A 613 7.27 -22.22 6.21
N LEU A 614 8.24 -21.83 7.03
CA LEU A 614 9.57 -22.43 7.08
C LEU A 614 9.55 -23.88 7.61
N PHE A 615 8.55 -24.28 8.38
CA PHE A 615 8.39 -25.67 8.83
C PHE A 615 8.23 -26.64 7.66
N SER A 616 7.61 -26.22 6.56
CA SER A 616 7.36 -27.05 5.38
C SER A 616 8.63 -27.47 4.63
N TYR A 617 9.77 -26.85 4.91
CA TYR A 617 11.07 -27.32 4.41
C TYR A 617 11.60 -28.56 5.15
N PHE A 618 10.94 -29.02 6.23
CA PHE A 618 11.37 -30.13 7.08
C PHE A 618 10.32 -31.24 7.12
N LYS A 619 10.69 -32.40 6.56
CA LYS A 619 9.79 -33.55 6.46
C LYS A 619 9.23 -33.98 7.82
N GLY A 620 7.91 -34.05 7.90
CA GLY A 620 7.14 -34.42 9.10
C GLY A 620 6.79 -33.24 10.02
N GLU A 621 7.23 -32.02 9.68
CA GLU A 621 6.94 -30.80 10.46
C GLU A 621 5.98 -29.86 9.73
N GLU A 622 5.54 -30.20 8.51
CA GLU A 622 4.72 -29.36 7.63
C GLU A 622 3.35 -29.00 8.23
N TRP A 623 2.85 -29.85 9.12
CA TRP A 623 1.63 -29.59 9.88
C TRP A 623 1.70 -28.33 10.76
N ARG A 624 2.91 -27.94 11.17
CA ARG A 624 3.12 -26.71 11.96
C ARG A 624 2.84 -25.47 11.13
N THR A 625 3.26 -25.47 9.85
CA THR A 625 2.88 -24.41 8.89
C THR A 625 1.36 -24.24 8.87
N GLN A 626 0.61 -25.34 8.67
CA GLN A 626 -0.85 -25.29 8.58
C GLN A 626 -1.47 -24.75 9.88
N LYS A 627 -0.96 -25.19 11.04
CA LYS A 627 -1.42 -24.75 12.35
C LYS A 627 -1.16 -23.26 12.59
N GLU A 628 0.10 -22.81 12.41
CA GLU A 628 0.47 -21.43 12.73
C GLU A 628 -0.16 -20.45 11.73
N VAL A 629 -0.24 -20.76 10.43
CA VAL A 629 -0.91 -19.93 9.43
C VAL A 629 -2.38 -19.72 9.79
N HIS A 630 -3.14 -20.79 10.10
CA HIS A 630 -4.55 -20.65 10.51
C HIS A 630 -4.71 -19.91 11.83
N LYS A 631 -3.77 -20.08 12.79
CA LYS A 631 -3.77 -19.32 14.03
C LYS A 631 -3.62 -17.83 13.77
N ILE A 632 -2.66 -17.43 12.89
CA ILE A 632 -2.40 -16.03 12.55
C ILE A 632 -3.58 -15.43 11.79
N LEU A 633 -4.14 -16.13 10.78
CA LEU A 633 -5.34 -15.68 10.07
C LEU A 633 -6.48 -15.38 11.06
N LYS A 634 -6.70 -16.28 12.02
CA LYS A 634 -7.79 -16.13 12.99
C LYS A 634 -7.55 -15.03 14.03
N SER A 635 -6.30 -14.74 14.40
CA SER A 635 -5.98 -13.75 15.43
C SER A 635 -5.64 -12.37 14.90
N GLY A 636 -5.15 -12.26 13.66
CA GLY A 636 -4.65 -11.02 13.08
C GLY A 636 -5.56 -10.37 12.04
N TYR A 637 -6.49 -11.14 11.43
CA TYR A 637 -7.31 -10.62 10.33
C TYR A 637 -8.79 -10.69 10.67
N HIS A 638 -9.47 -9.53 10.67
CA HIS A 638 -10.86 -9.40 11.08
C HIS A 638 -11.63 -8.46 10.15
N ASN A 639 -12.94 -8.66 10.05
CA ASN A 639 -13.85 -7.70 9.40
C ASN A 639 -14.16 -6.54 10.37
N ALA A 640 -13.14 -5.72 10.68
CA ALA A 640 -13.21 -4.61 11.64
C ALA A 640 -12.12 -3.57 11.33
N PRO A 641 -12.22 -2.33 11.84
CA PRO A 641 -11.20 -1.29 11.65
C PRO A 641 -9.77 -1.68 12.07
N ASN A 642 -9.63 -2.51 13.09
CA ASN A 642 -8.35 -3.10 13.53
C ASN A 642 -8.08 -4.47 12.91
N GLY A 643 -8.64 -4.75 11.73
CA GLY A 643 -8.64 -6.08 11.11
C GLY A 643 -7.39 -6.41 10.28
N VAL A 644 -6.29 -5.68 10.46
CA VAL A 644 -4.97 -5.96 9.92
C VAL A 644 -3.96 -5.93 11.07
N PRO A 645 -2.99 -6.85 11.15
CA PRO A 645 -2.13 -6.99 12.32
C PRO A 645 -1.17 -5.82 12.57
N GLY A 646 -0.82 -5.04 11.54
CA GLY A 646 0.05 -3.87 11.59
C GLY A 646 -0.25 -2.92 10.45
N ASN A 647 0.69 -2.06 10.09
CA ASN A 647 0.59 -1.27 8.87
C ASN A 647 0.30 -2.20 7.69
N GLU A 648 -0.59 -1.79 6.82
CA GLU A 648 -1.01 -2.63 5.69
C GLU A 648 0.12 -2.79 4.64
N ASP A 649 1.00 -1.80 4.56
CA ASP A 649 2.23 -1.72 3.77
C ASP A 649 2.05 -2.04 2.29
N ALA A 650 1.25 -1.14 1.68
CA ALA A 650 1.02 -1.10 0.23
C ALA A 650 0.60 -2.46 -0.36
N GLY A 651 -0.21 -3.21 0.36
CA GLY A 651 -0.73 -4.51 -0.07
C GLY A 651 -0.03 -5.73 0.56
N THR A 652 1.06 -5.56 1.30
CA THR A 652 1.89 -6.68 1.78
C THR A 652 1.17 -7.55 2.81
N MET A 653 0.57 -6.94 3.85
CA MET A 653 -0.17 -7.69 4.87
C MET A 653 -1.42 -8.36 4.30
N SER A 654 -2.15 -7.64 3.45
CA SER A 654 -3.31 -8.20 2.74
C SER A 654 -2.91 -9.35 1.81
N THR A 655 -1.80 -9.23 1.09
CA THR A 655 -1.29 -10.29 0.21
C THR A 655 -0.88 -11.53 0.99
N TRP A 656 -0.32 -11.36 2.20
CA TRP A 656 -0.05 -12.49 3.09
C TRP A 656 -1.33 -13.26 3.42
N ALA A 657 -2.41 -12.55 3.78
CA ALA A 657 -3.70 -13.17 4.05
C ALA A 657 -4.28 -13.86 2.80
N ILE A 658 -4.24 -13.20 1.63
CA ILE A 658 -4.75 -13.77 0.37
C ILE A 658 -4.05 -15.10 0.04
N PHE A 659 -2.73 -15.12 0.02
CA PHE A 659 -1.96 -16.34 -0.23
C PHE A 659 -2.26 -17.42 0.80
N SER A 660 -2.28 -17.07 2.09
CA SER A 660 -2.59 -17.98 3.17
C SER A 660 -3.98 -18.61 3.01
N MET A 661 -4.99 -17.80 2.66
CA MET A 661 -6.36 -18.26 2.42
C MET A 661 -6.49 -19.09 1.12
N MET A 662 -5.63 -18.85 0.13
CA MET A 662 -5.55 -19.66 -1.10
C MET A 662 -4.83 -20.99 -0.90
N GLY A 663 -4.03 -21.13 0.16
CA GLY A 663 -3.33 -22.37 0.48
C GLY A 663 -1.93 -22.51 -0.09
N PHE A 664 -1.26 -21.43 -0.47
CA PHE A 664 0.15 -21.41 -0.88
C PHE A 664 0.80 -20.03 -0.64
N TYR A 665 2.12 -19.98 -0.53
CA TYR A 665 2.86 -18.75 -0.21
C TYR A 665 4.27 -18.73 -0.81
N PRO A 666 4.76 -17.59 -1.36
CA PRO A 666 6.12 -17.44 -1.88
C PRO A 666 7.12 -17.18 -0.73
N ALA A 667 7.49 -18.21 0.02
CA ALA A 667 8.30 -18.06 1.24
C ALA A 667 9.76 -17.60 0.99
N CYS A 668 10.24 -17.64 -0.25
CA CYS A 668 11.55 -17.12 -0.66
C CYS A 668 11.38 -16.25 -1.91
N PRO A 669 11.39 -14.92 -1.79
CA PRO A 669 11.32 -14.03 -2.94
C PRO A 669 12.45 -14.30 -3.94
N GLY A 670 12.10 -14.41 -5.23
CA GLY A 670 13.05 -14.79 -6.29
C GLY A 670 13.22 -16.29 -6.50
N ASP A 671 12.63 -17.13 -5.63
CA ASP A 671 12.42 -18.54 -5.92
C ASP A 671 11.10 -18.73 -6.69
N ALA A 672 11.12 -19.61 -7.68
CA ALA A 672 9.91 -19.93 -8.44
C ALA A 672 8.92 -20.81 -7.67
N ASP A 673 9.30 -21.35 -6.50
CA ASP A 673 8.50 -22.30 -5.75
C ASP A 673 7.59 -21.59 -4.72
N TYR A 674 6.40 -22.16 -4.53
CA TYR A 674 5.48 -21.84 -3.45
C TYR A 674 5.48 -22.95 -2.41
N VAL A 675 5.40 -22.58 -1.14
CA VAL A 675 5.11 -23.47 -0.03
C VAL A 675 3.60 -23.64 0.10
N LEU A 676 3.13 -24.89 0.23
CA LEU A 676 1.71 -25.22 0.33
C LEU A 676 1.25 -25.27 1.79
N THR A 677 0.09 -24.68 2.03
CA THR A 677 -0.68 -24.75 3.28
C THR A 677 -2.14 -25.11 2.97
N SER A 678 -3.01 -25.20 3.97
CA SER A 678 -4.41 -25.55 3.76
C SER A 678 -5.24 -24.34 3.37
N PRO A 679 -6.01 -24.40 2.25
CA PRO A 679 -6.94 -23.34 1.87
C PRO A 679 -8.07 -23.15 2.88
N VAL A 680 -8.59 -21.92 2.94
CA VAL A 680 -9.76 -21.58 3.77
C VAL A 680 -11.08 -21.89 3.04
N PHE A 681 -11.13 -21.66 1.73
CA PHE A 681 -12.34 -21.83 0.92
C PHE A 681 -12.44 -23.24 0.33
N ASP A 682 -13.69 -23.71 0.11
CA ASP A 682 -13.94 -25.01 -0.54
C ASP A 682 -13.43 -25.03 -1.99
N LYS A 683 -13.58 -23.88 -2.67
CA LYS A 683 -13.10 -23.74 -4.04
C LYS A 683 -12.68 -22.29 -4.30
N ILE A 684 -11.56 -22.14 -5.00
CA ILE A 684 -11.03 -20.87 -5.48
C ILE A 684 -10.76 -21.03 -6.97
N THR A 685 -11.27 -20.12 -7.79
CA THR A 685 -10.96 -20.06 -9.22
C THR A 685 -10.20 -18.78 -9.52
N ILE A 686 -8.99 -18.91 -10.01
CA ILE A 686 -8.13 -17.80 -10.46
C ILE A 686 -8.20 -17.76 -11.99
N HIS A 687 -8.74 -16.67 -12.53
CA HIS A 687 -8.85 -16.43 -13.97
C HIS A 687 -7.54 -15.84 -14.50
N LEU A 688 -6.62 -16.75 -14.88
CA LEU A 688 -5.29 -16.36 -15.36
C LEU A 688 -5.36 -15.73 -16.76
N ASP A 689 -4.47 -14.78 -17.02
CA ASP A 689 -4.35 -14.17 -18.33
C ASP A 689 -3.73 -15.17 -19.32
N LYS A 690 -4.52 -15.53 -20.36
CA LYS A 690 -4.13 -16.53 -21.37
C LYS A 690 -2.93 -16.11 -22.22
N LYS A 691 -2.60 -14.84 -22.28
CA LYS A 691 -1.39 -14.35 -22.96
C LYS A 691 -0.13 -14.89 -22.29
N TYR A 692 -0.14 -14.99 -20.96
CA TYR A 692 1.00 -15.47 -20.18
C TYR A 692 0.82 -16.90 -19.69
N TYR A 693 -0.41 -17.32 -19.41
CA TYR A 693 -0.77 -18.61 -18.84
C TYR A 693 -1.79 -19.34 -19.71
N PRO A 694 -1.35 -20.11 -20.73
CA PRO A 694 -2.25 -20.71 -21.72
C PRO A 694 -3.31 -21.68 -21.16
N ALA A 695 -3.10 -22.21 -19.94
CA ALA A 695 -4.10 -23.06 -19.27
C ALA A 695 -5.39 -22.30 -18.92
N GLY A 696 -5.32 -20.98 -18.77
CA GLY A 696 -6.47 -20.11 -18.47
C GLY A 696 -6.82 -20.12 -16.99
N ASP A 697 -7.70 -21.00 -16.52
CA ASP A 697 -8.10 -21.02 -15.11
C ASP A 697 -7.17 -21.90 -14.27
N LEU A 698 -6.87 -21.45 -13.06
CA LEU A 698 -6.31 -22.25 -11.97
C LEU A 698 -7.40 -22.45 -10.92
N VAL A 699 -7.82 -23.71 -10.71
CA VAL A 699 -8.85 -24.07 -9.74
C VAL A 699 -8.21 -24.76 -8.54
N ILE A 700 -8.41 -24.20 -7.35
CA ILE A 700 -7.99 -24.79 -6.08
C ILE A 700 -9.23 -25.33 -5.39
N GLU A 701 -9.23 -26.61 -5.03
CA GLU A 701 -10.33 -27.28 -4.35
C GLU A 701 -9.85 -27.84 -3.00
N ALA A 702 -10.60 -27.62 -1.94
CA ALA A 702 -10.35 -28.21 -0.63
C ALA A 702 -11.57 -29.00 -0.15
N SER A 703 -11.35 -30.26 0.20
CA SER A 703 -12.36 -31.12 0.83
C SER A 703 -12.09 -31.16 2.32
N HIS A 704 -12.93 -30.55 3.11
CA HIS A 704 -12.86 -30.54 4.57
C HIS A 704 -13.61 -31.72 5.15
N ALA A 705 -13.02 -32.44 6.10
CA ALA A 705 -13.72 -33.49 6.86
C ALA A 705 -14.71 -32.87 7.85
N THR A 706 -14.33 -31.74 8.48
CA THR A 706 -15.17 -30.89 9.30
C THR A 706 -14.82 -29.42 9.01
N PRO A 707 -15.61 -28.43 9.43
CA PRO A 707 -15.26 -27.00 9.30
C PRO A 707 -13.91 -26.63 9.93
N GLU A 708 -13.45 -27.40 10.93
CA GLU A 708 -12.20 -27.18 11.65
C GLU A 708 -11.02 -27.95 11.04
N SER A 709 -11.22 -28.67 9.93
CA SER A 709 -10.17 -29.44 9.26
C SER A 709 -9.13 -28.55 8.61
N ILE A 710 -7.97 -28.41 9.22
CA ILE A 710 -6.86 -27.58 8.72
C ILE A 710 -5.63 -28.37 8.28
N TYR A 711 -5.58 -29.69 8.55
CA TYR A 711 -4.39 -30.48 8.28
C TYR A 711 -4.48 -31.24 6.95
N ILE A 712 -3.51 -31.00 6.09
CA ILE A 712 -3.43 -31.62 4.76
C ILE A 712 -3.18 -33.12 4.88
N GLN A 713 -4.09 -33.94 4.33
CA GLN A 713 -3.97 -35.38 4.23
C GLN A 713 -3.40 -35.81 2.85
N SER A 714 -3.78 -35.08 1.80
CA SER A 714 -3.23 -35.31 0.45
C SER A 714 -3.35 -34.07 -0.43
N ILE A 715 -2.44 -33.95 -1.40
CA ILE A 715 -2.43 -32.89 -2.41
C ILE A 715 -2.33 -33.55 -3.79
N GLN A 716 -3.09 -33.01 -4.74
CA GLN A 716 -2.99 -33.39 -6.17
C GLN A 716 -2.87 -32.10 -7.01
N ALA A 717 -1.95 -32.10 -7.97
CA ALA A 717 -1.79 -31.05 -8.96
C ALA A 717 -2.00 -31.66 -10.37
N GLY A 718 -2.93 -31.10 -11.16
CA GLY A 718 -3.27 -31.65 -12.49
C GLY A 718 -3.69 -33.13 -12.47
N GLY A 719 -4.39 -33.56 -11.42
CA GLY A 719 -4.83 -34.94 -11.20
C GLY A 719 -3.72 -35.91 -10.73
N LYS A 720 -2.49 -35.43 -10.54
CA LYS A 720 -1.37 -36.25 -10.06
C LYS A 720 -1.08 -35.94 -8.59
N LYS A 721 -0.83 -36.98 -7.80
CA LYS A 721 -0.44 -36.83 -6.39
C LYS A 721 0.89 -36.10 -6.28
N LEU A 722 0.92 -35.02 -5.53
CA LEU A 722 2.12 -34.27 -5.24
C LEU A 722 2.92 -34.94 -4.12
N LYS A 723 4.26 -34.97 -4.28
CA LYS A 723 5.19 -35.49 -3.27
C LYS A 723 5.84 -34.34 -2.53
N GLY A 724 5.28 -33.94 -1.43
CA GLY A 724 5.81 -32.82 -0.66
C GLY A 724 4.82 -31.66 -0.56
N TYR A 725 5.30 -30.53 -0.03
CA TYR A 725 4.50 -29.36 0.28
C TYR A 725 5.05 -28.10 -0.41
N THR A 726 5.67 -28.29 -1.59
CA THR A 726 6.11 -27.20 -2.48
C THR A 726 5.66 -27.47 -3.90
N ILE A 727 5.44 -26.43 -4.68
CA ILE A 727 5.11 -26.49 -6.10
C ILE A 727 5.71 -25.29 -6.82
N SER A 728 6.33 -25.50 -7.98
CA SER A 728 6.82 -24.37 -8.77
C SER A 728 5.67 -23.57 -9.38
N HIS A 729 5.88 -22.27 -9.59
CA HIS A 729 4.91 -21.41 -10.27
C HIS A 729 4.48 -22.00 -11.61
N GLN A 730 5.46 -22.48 -12.41
CA GLN A 730 5.17 -23.05 -13.72
C GLN A 730 4.35 -24.35 -13.64
N ASP A 731 4.66 -25.23 -12.67
CA ASP A 731 3.89 -26.44 -12.47
C ASP A 731 2.47 -26.13 -11.96
N LEU A 732 2.32 -25.14 -11.09
CA LEU A 732 1.02 -24.69 -10.55
C LEU A 732 0.11 -24.19 -11.69
N VAL A 733 0.58 -23.20 -12.46
CA VAL A 733 -0.24 -22.61 -13.55
C VAL A 733 -0.49 -23.59 -14.70
N LYS A 734 0.45 -24.50 -14.97
CA LYS A 734 0.30 -25.54 -15.97
C LYS A 734 -0.66 -26.66 -15.54
N ALA A 735 -0.69 -26.97 -14.24
CA ALA A 735 -1.57 -28.02 -13.72
C ALA A 735 -3.06 -27.66 -13.88
N GLY A 736 -3.40 -26.38 -13.82
CA GLY A 736 -4.77 -25.86 -13.91
C GLY A 736 -5.68 -26.26 -12.74
N THR A 737 -5.26 -27.24 -11.93
CA THR A 737 -6.00 -27.69 -10.73
C THR A 737 -5.06 -28.06 -9.60
N LEU A 738 -5.42 -27.62 -8.39
CA LEU A 738 -4.76 -28.00 -7.14
C LEU A 738 -5.83 -28.49 -6.16
N LYS A 739 -5.77 -29.76 -5.73
CA LYS A 739 -6.79 -30.37 -4.87
C LYS A 739 -6.21 -30.79 -3.55
N PHE A 740 -6.82 -30.34 -2.45
CA PHE A 740 -6.48 -30.68 -1.09
C PHE A 740 -7.55 -31.60 -0.48
N THR A 741 -7.12 -32.59 0.26
CA THR A 741 -7.96 -33.32 1.22
C THR A 741 -7.49 -32.93 2.60
N LEU A 742 -8.38 -32.37 3.43
CA LEU A 742 -8.07 -31.86 4.75
C LEU A 742 -8.71 -32.74 5.85
N GLY A 743 -8.09 -32.79 7.02
CA GLY A 743 -8.57 -33.51 8.19
C GLY A 743 -8.24 -32.78 9.48
N ASP A 744 -8.78 -33.28 10.60
CA ASP A 744 -8.72 -32.63 11.91
C ASP A 744 -7.41 -32.91 12.67
N GLN A 745 -6.60 -33.82 12.18
CA GLN A 745 -5.34 -34.21 12.80
C GLN A 745 -4.19 -34.15 11.80
N PRO A 746 -2.99 -33.78 12.29
CA PRO A 746 -1.79 -33.86 11.46
C PRO A 746 -1.63 -35.23 10.81
N LYS A 747 -1.22 -35.25 9.56
CA LYS A 747 -0.90 -36.49 8.86
C LYS A 747 0.30 -37.16 9.52
N LYS A 748 0.12 -38.43 9.93
CA LYS A 748 1.19 -39.25 10.49
C LYS A 748 2.16 -39.75 9.43
#